data_07c5b79c5cd98aaadd9199e2488f7ec0
#
_entry.id   07c5b79c5cd98aaadd9199e2488f7ec0
#
_cell.length_a   1.000
_cell.length_b   1.000
_cell.length_c   1.000
_cell.angle_alpha   90.00
_cell.angle_beta   90.00
_cell.angle_gamma   90.00
#
_symmetry.space_group_name_H-M   'P 1'
#
loop_
_entity.id
_entity.type
_entity.pdbx_description
1 polymer ?
#
loop_
_entity_poly.entity_id
_entity_poly.type
_entity_poly.pdbx_seq_one_letter_code
_entity_poly.pdbx_strand_id
1 'polypeptide(L)'
;MVARSEDYKEALKHQASGRLADAQKICEDILKVQPENPDALHLLGVLVFQLNNPERSIDLINRAIEIHPDNADYHCDLGIVQAALGQLGAANISYDKAIAIRPEFAQAYNNRGLVQAATAQSESAIESYNKALEFIPNFAAAYCNRGIAHTQLRKYELAIVDFNKAISIQPRYGEAYCNLGFVQERIGQPNVALENYNKAIEILPNYDVAYYNRGNVLKSINKHSAAINSYEKAMQIRPDFPFLSGTLLHTKMEICDWEDLEAHQNALLSQVEQGKKASRPLDLHNLFDSPSLHKLATEAWMQSKHPRNTSLGEITKKPICNKIRIGYYSADFREHAVSHLSVDIFESHNRNKFELIAFSYRPEVNDGMYKRVQGAFDQFIEVRNQSDLDIAKHSRDLGIDIAVDLGGLTSGQRPGVFSYRAAPTQVSYLGYGGTMACEYYDYLMADETIIPREHQNYYSEKIVYLPSYQTSALHRARAQKKLTRQELGLPESGFIFCCFNNNIKITPSIFSTWMRILEAVEGSILFLNASNAVAIENIKKEALSHRINPDRIIFKKFLPRAEHLATYGIADLFLDTFPYNAATTANDALWSGLPLLTLVGKSFVSRVGASALNVLQLPELISYSQAEYESRAIELAKSPAQLVAIRKKLQANRTRSPLFDPKHVTKYIESAYIKMHEHYRSALPPEHIWIAED
;
A
#
# COMPACT_ATOMS: atom_id res chain seq x y z
N MET A 1 -2.13 53.87 -35.86
CA MET A 1 -2.35 52.43 -35.90
C MET A 1 -1.05 51.60 -36.09
N VAL A 2 -0.17 51.94 -37.00
CA VAL A 2 1.05 51.18 -37.28
C VAL A 2 2.06 51.13 -36.10
N ALA A 3 2.30 52.26 -35.42
CA ALA A 3 3.24 52.30 -34.27
C ALA A 3 2.86 51.39 -33.08
N ARG A 4 1.60 51.14 -32.83
CA ARG A 4 1.08 50.33 -31.72
C ARG A 4 1.06 48.83 -31.98
N SER A 5 1.08 48.41 -33.27
CA SER A 5 1.35 47.03 -33.65
C SER A 5 2.80 46.61 -33.35
N GLU A 6 3.71 47.61 -33.32
CA GLU A 6 5.11 47.41 -32.94
C GLU A 6 5.29 47.22 -31.42
N ASP A 7 4.61 48.04 -30.61
CA ASP A 7 4.65 47.92 -29.14
C ASP A 7 4.14 46.53 -28.69
N TYR A 8 3.04 46.00 -29.25
CA TYR A 8 2.56 44.68 -28.98
C TYR A 8 3.52 43.58 -29.39
N LYS A 9 4.16 43.70 -30.56
CA LYS A 9 5.22 42.77 -31.02
C LYS A 9 6.43 42.83 -30.10
N GLU A 10 6.76 43.98 -29.56
CA GLU A 10 7.83 44.14 -28.57
C GLU A 10 7.48 43.47 -27.25
N ALA A 11 6.25 43.60 -26.76
CA ALA A 11 5.77 42.89 -25.57
C ALA A 11 5.90 41.37 -25.75
N LEU A 12 5.52 40.81 -26.89
CA LEU A 12 5.69 39.39 -27.20
C LEU A 12 7.16 38.96 -27.20
N LYS A 13 8.08 39.80 -27.73
CA LYS A 13 9.54 39.54 -27.71
C LYS A 13 10.07 39.53 -26.27
N HIS A 14 9.62 40.45 -25.43
CA HIS A 14 9.97 40.47 -24.01
C HIS A 14 9.48 39.23 -23.29
N GLN A 15 8.22 38.82 -23.52
CA GLN A 15 7.68 37.57 -22.98
C GLN A 15 8.53 36.37 -23.42
N ALA A 16 8.80 36.22 -24.70
CA ALA A 16 9.61 35.13 -25.25
C ALA A 16 11.04 35.08 -24.69
N SER A 17 11.60 36.23 -24.30
CA SER A 17 12.91 36.34 -23.66
C SER A 17 12.89 36.26 -22.13
N GLY A 18 11.75 35.97 -21.52
CA GLY A 18 11.58 35.84 -20.05
C GLY A 18 11.54 37.18 -19.29
N ARG A 19 11.56 38.33 -20.01
CA ARG A 19 11.45 39.66 -19.42
C ARG A 19 9.99 40.04 -19.16
N LEU A 20 9.32 39.31 -18.24
CA LEU A 20 7.88 39.38 -18.02
C LEU A 20 7.42 40.76 -17.50
N ALA A 21 8.21 41.40 -16.62
CA ALA A 21 7.90 42.74 -16.12
C ALA A 21 7.95 43.82 -17.21
N ASP A 22 8.89 43.76 -18.15
CA ASP A 22 8.96 44.70 -19.27
C ASP A 22 7.78 44.49 -20.21
N ALA A 23 7.42 43.22 -20.51
CA ALA A 23 6.25 42.89 -21.30
C ALA A 23 4.97 43.40 -20.67
N GLN A 24 4.80 43.20 -19.35
CA GLN A 24 3.65 43.69 -18.58
C GLN A 24 3.51 45.18 -18.69
N LYS A 25 4.61 45.95 -18.50
CA LYS A 25 4.58 47.40 -18.54
C LYS A 25 4.12 47.90 -19.93
N ILE A 26 4.65 47.31 -21.03
CA ILE A 26 4.24 47.64 -22.38
C ILE A 26 2.74 47.38 -22.57
N CYS A 27 2.22 46.24 -22.14
CA CYS A 27 0.76 45.96 -22.23
C CYS A 27 -0.07 46.96 -21.42
N GLU A 28 0.37 47.34 -20.23
CA GLU A 28 -0.30 48.34 -19.40
C GLU A 28 -0.27 49.74 -20.07
N ASP A 29 0.82 50.11 -20.73
CA ASP A 29 0.92 51.38 -21.49
C ASP A 29 0.02 51.40 -22.73
N ILE A 30 -0.10 50.26 -23.43
CA ILE A 30 -1.08 50.08 -24.52
C ILE A 30 -2.52 50.29 -23.96
N LEU A 31 -2.86 49.67 -22.82
CA LEU A 31 -4.18 49.71 -22.24
C LEU A 31 -4.54 51.08 -21.64
N LYS A 32 -3.59 51.92 -21.23
CA LYS A 32 -3.83 53.34 -20.84
C LYS A 32 -4.40 54.16 -22.00
N VAL A 33 -4.02 53.83 -23.22
CA VAL A 33 -4.45 54.54 -24.44
C VAL A 33 -5.63 53.85 -25.11
N GLN A 34 -5.67 52.51 -25.03
CA GLN A 34 -6.70 51.64 -25.62
C GLN A 34 -7.21 50.64 -24.55
N PRO A 35 -8.07 51.07 -23.62
CA PRO A 35 -8.52 50.25 -22.52
C PRO A 35 -9.25 48.95 -22.94
N GLU A 36 -9.77 48.92 -24.16
CA GLU A 36 -10.51 47.79 -24.76
C GLU A 36 -9.70 47.11 -25.85
N ASN A 37 -8.38 47.15 -25.82
CA ASN A 37 -7.56 46.38 -26.76
C ASN A 37 -7.53 44.92 -26.33
N PRO A 38 -8.20 43.97 -27.06
CA PRO A 38 -8.36 42.60 -26.57
C PRO A 38 -7.05 41.84 -26.56
N ASP A 39 -6.14 42.07 -27.50
CA ASP A 39 -4.85 41.38 -27.59
C ASP A 39 -3.94 41.82 -26.43
N ALA A 40 -3.95 43.12 -26.07
CA ALA A 40 -3.18 43.61 -24.93
C ALA A 40 -3.77 43.13 -23.58
N LEU A 41 -5.10 43.05 -23.44
CA LEU A 41 -5.77 42.49 -22.28
C LEU A 41 -5.43 41.02 -22.12
N HIS A 42 -5.53 40.23 -23.19
CA HIS A 42 -5.19 38.81 -23.18
C HIS A 42 -3.72 38.58 -22.81
N LEU A 43 -2.78 39.25 -23.51
CA LEU A 43 -1.36 39.10 -23.22
C LEU A 43 -1.03 39.51 -21.80
N LEU A 44 -1.59 40.60 -21.31
CA LEU A 44 -1.46 41.03 -19.91
C LEU A 44 -1.98 39.95 -18.97
N GLY A 45 -3.12 39.33 -19.26
CA GLY A 45 -3.68 38.22 -18.48
C GLY A 45 -2.71 37.04 -18.40
N VAL A 46 -2.12 36.63 -19.53
CA VAL A 46 -1.12 35.55 -19.58
C VAL A 46 0.14 35.90 -18.76
N LEU A 47 0.66 37.13 -18.90
CA LEU A 47 1.82 37.60 -18.15
C LEU A 47 1.57 37.66 -16.64
N VAL A 48 0.43 38.14 -16.24
CA VAL A 48 0.01 38.23 -14.83
C VAL A 48 -0.15 36.84 -14.23
N PHE A 49 -0.63 35.87 -14.97
CA PHE A 49 -0.64 34.46 -14.56
C PHE A 49 0.79 33.93 -14.35
N GLN A 50 1.70 34.18 -15.30
CA GLN A 50 3.12 33.80 -15.18
C GLN A 50 3.83 34.48 -13.98
N LEU A 51 3.34 35.63 -13.56
CA LEU A 51 3.78 36.37 -12.36
C LEU A 51 3.02 35.96 -11.07
N ASN A 52 2.31 34.83 -11.11
CA ASN A 52 1.64 34.22 -9.98
C ASN A 52 0.44 35.02 -9.41
N ASN A 53 -0.35 35.65 -10.29
CA ASN A 53 -1.62 36.33 -9.91
C ASN A 53 -2.76 35.83 -10.81
N PRO A 54 -3.26 34.60 -10.58
CA PRO A 54 -4.22 33.95 -11.47
C PRO A 54 -5.62 34.58 -11.45
N GLU A 55 -6.06 35.19 -10.32
CA GLU A 55 -7.36 35.84 -10.22
C GLU A 55 -7.45 37.05 -11.15
N ARG A 56 -6.44 37.92 -11.11
CA ARG A 56 -6.35 39.09 -12.03
C ARG A 56 -6.23 38.62 -13.50
N SER A 57 -5.57 37.49 -13.74
CA SER A 57 -5.45 36.91 -15.08
C SER A 57 -6.82 36.55 -15.65
N ILE A 58 -7.69 35.87 -14.86
CA ILE A 58 -9.06 35.51 -15.28
C ILE A 58 -9.85 36.77 -15.68
N ASP A 59 -9.81 37.82 -14.87
CA ASP A 59 -10.54 39.05 -15.16
C ASP A 59 -10.08 39.69 -16.49
N LEU A 60 -8.77 39.74 -16.72
CA LEU A 60 -8.23 40.34 -17.93
C LEU A 60 -8.55 39.52 -19.18
N ILE A 61 -8.45 38.20 -19.10
CA ILE A 61 -8.76 37.29 -20.22
C ILE A 61 -10.28 37.33 -20.51
N ASN A 62 -11.15 37.36 -19.48
CA ASN A 62 -12.58 37.49 -19.68
C ASN A 62 -12.95 38.78 -20.36
N ARG A 63 -12.35 39.91 -19.99
CA ARG A 63 -12.55 41.18 -20.71
C ARG A 63 -12.11 41.09 -22.17
N ALA A 64 -11.01 40.41 -22.48
CA ALA A 64 -10.59 40.20 -23.84
C ALA A 64 -11.62 39.35 -24.62
N ILE A 65 -12.19 38.32 -23.99
CA ILE A 65 -13.23 37.48 -24.57
C ILE A 65 -14.54 38.25 -24.78
N GLU A 66 -14.94 39.14 -23.84
CA GLU A 66 -16.13 39.97 -24.01
C GLU A 66 -16.04 40.86 -25.24
N ILE A 67 -14.84 41.37 -25.54
CA ILE A 67 -14.60 42.23 -26.72
C ILE A 67 -14.47 41.40 -28.01
N HIS A 68 -13.81 40.23 -27.93
CA HIS A 68 -13.53 39.39 -29.08
C HIS A 68 -13.82 37.91 -28.75
N PRO A 69 -15.10 37.48 -28.72
CA PRO A 69 -15.53 36.16 -28.23
C PRO A 69 -15.11 34.99 -29.12
N ASP A 70 -14.80 35.24 -30.39
CA ASP A 70 -14.48 34.21 -31.39
C ASP A 70 -12.97 33.96 -31.50
N ASN A 71 -12.19 34.28 -30.46
CA ASN A 71 -10.76 33.98 -30.43
C ASN A 71 -10.48 32.71 -29.61
N ALA A 72 -10.11 31.64 -30.30
CA ALA A 72 -9.86 30.33 -29.67
C ALA A 72 -8.70 30.36 -28.66
N ASP A 73 -7.67 31.18 -28.90
CA ASP A 73 -6.49 31.28 -28.00
C ASP A 73 -6.88 31.85 -26.63
N TYR A 74 -7.78 32.85 -26.60
CA TYR A 74 -8.24 33.44 -25.35
C TYR A 74 -8.98 32.42 -24.48
N HIS A 75 -9.87 31.62 -25.08
CA HIS A 75 -10.58 30.54 -24.37
C HIS A 75 -9.63 29.45 -23.92
N CYS A 76 -8.63 29.08 -24.73
CA CYS A 76 -7.65 28.09 -24.35
C CYS A 76 -6.81 28.54 -23.14
N ASP A 77 -6.33 29.78 -23.14
CA ASP A 77 -5.52 30.33 -22.05
C ASP A 77 -6.35 30.56 -20.77
N LEU A 78 -7.63 30.97 -20.91
CA LEU A 78 -8.56 30.97 -19.79
C LEU A 78 -8.67 29.57 -19.16
N GLY A 79 -8.80 28.54 -19.98
CA GLY A 79 -8.84 27.15 -19.50
C GLY A 79 -7.56 26.74 -18.76
N ILE A 80 -6.38 27.18 -19.20
CA ILE A 80 -5.10 26.93 -18.51
C ILE A 80 -5.09 27.57 -17.12
N VAL A 81 -5.51 28.84 -17.01
CA VAL A 81 -5.56 29.55 -15.73
C VAL A 81 -6.58 28.91 -14.76
N GLN A 82 -7.76 28.56 -15.26
CA GLN A 82 -8.80 27.88 -14.48
C GLN A 82 -8.33 26.51 -13.99
N ALA A 83 -7.65 25.74 -14.84
CA ALA A 83 -7.10 24.43 -14.46
C ALA A 83 -6.03 24.59 -13.36
N ALA A 84 -5.17 25.58 -13.44
CA ALA A 84 -4.16 25.89 -12.42
C ALA A 84 -4.78 26.27 -11.06
N LEU A 85 -5.95 26.89 -11.05
CA LEU A 85 -6.74 27.18 -9.84
C LEU A 85 -7.59 26.00 -9.35
N GLY A 86 -7.49 24.82 -9.99
CA GLY A 86 -8.30 23.67 -9.65
C GLY A 86 -9.78 23.75 -10.10
N GLN A 87 -10.13 24.75 -10.88
CA GLN A 87 -11.48 24.94 -11.43
C GLN A 87 -11.69 24.06 -12.68
N LEU A 88 -11.53 22.73 -12.51
CA LEU A 88 -11.42 21.77 -13.61
C LEU A 88 -12.66 21.74 -14.51
N GLY A 89 -13.86 21.91 -13.94
CA GLY A 89 -15.11 21.98 -14.71
C GLY A 89 -15.18 23.21 -15.63
N ALA A 90 -14.80 24.38 -15.11
CA ALA A 90 -14.73 25.61 -15.89
C ALA A 90 -13.67 25.54 -16.99
N ALA A 91 -12.48 24.99 -16.66
CA ALA A 91 -11.41 24.78 -17.63
C ALA A 91 -11.86 23.90 -18.81
N ASN A 92 -12.59 22.81 -18.54
CA ASN A 92 -13.11 21.94 -19.59
C ASN A 92 -14.07 22.70 -20.54
N ILE A 93 -14.98 23.53 -19.97
CA ILE A 93 -15.90 24.37 -20.77
C ILE A 93 -15.11 25.36 -21.63
N SER A 94 -14.05 25.98 -21.07
CA SER A 94 -13.21 26.93 -21.82
C SER A 94 -12.49 26.25 -22.97
N TYR A 95 -11.94 25.06 -22.80
CA TYR A 95 -11.34 24.27 -23.89
C TYR A 95 -12.37 23.83 -24.93
N ASP A 96 -13.59 23.45 -24.52
CA ASP A 96 -14.67 23.10 -25.46
C ASP A 96 -15.03 24.31 -26.36
N LYS A 97 -15.08 25.52 -25.79
CA LYS A 97 -15.28 26.76 -26.59
C LYS A 97 -14.12 27.02 -27.55
N ALA A 98 -12.86 26.87 -27.07
CA ALA A 98 -11.69 27.03 -27.94
C ALA A 98 -11.73 26.05 -29.13
N ILE A 99 -12.11 24.80 -28.89
CA ILE A 99 -12.26 23.74 -29.90
C ILE A 99 -13.43 24.04 -30.85
N ALA A 100 -14.56 24.54 -30.34
CA ALA A 100 -15.70 24.92 -31.17
C ALA A 100 -15.36 26.05 -32.16
N ILE A 101 -14.51 27.01 -31.72
CA ILE A 101 -14.04 28.12 -32.58
C ILE A 101 -12.97 27.65 -33.57
N ARG A 102 -12.01 26.82 -33.11
CA ARG A 102 -10.93 26.26 -33.92
C ARG A 102 -10.90 24.74 -33.78
N PRO A 103 -11.63 23.99 -34.64
CA PRO A 103 -11.73 22.52 -34.51
C PRO A 103 -10.39 21.75 -34.66
N GLU A 104 -9.37 22.34 -35.24
CA GLU A 104 -8.03 21.75 -35.40
C GLU A 104 -7.01 22.18 -34.32
N PHE A 105 -7.52 22.73 -33.20
CA PHE A 105 -6.65 23.26 -32.13
C PHE A 105 -6.10 22.15 -31.23
N ALA A 106 -5.04 21.47 -31.70
CA ALA A 106 -4.41 20.34 -31.02
C ALA A 106 -4.01 20.62 -29.56
N GLN A 107 -3.53 21.84 -29.25
CA GLN A 107 -3.16 22.22 -27.90
C GLN A 107 -4.37 22.24 -26.95
N ALA A 108 -5.51 22.75 -27.39
CA ALA A 108 -6.75 22.77 -26.60
C ALA A 108 -7.25 21.35 -26.32
N TYR A 109 -7.18 20.45 -27.33
CA TYR A 109 -7.48 19.04 -27.12
C TYR A 109 -6.55 18.38 -26.11
N ASN A 110 -5.23 18.60 -26.20
CA ASN A 110 -4.29 18.06 -25.22
C ASN A 110 -4.58 18.56 -23.81
N ASN A 111 -4.85 19.85 -23.63
CA ASN A 111 -5.13 20.46 -22.34
C ASN A 111 -6.48 20.00 -21.76
N ARG A 112 -7.50 19.84 -22.62
CA ARG A 112 -8.76 19.22 -22.22
C ARG A 112 -8.56 17.79 -21.73
N GLY A 113 -7.75 17.00 -22.44
CA GLY A 113 -7.38 15.65 -22.03
C GLY A 113 -6.71 15.60 -20.66
N LEU A 114 -5.83 16.57 -20.35
CA LEU A 114 -5.21 16.68 -19.01
C LEU A 114 -6.26 16.90 -17.91
N VAL A 115 -7.22 17.78 -18.13
CA VAL A 115 -8.33 18.05 -17.19
C VAL A 115 -9.23 16.82 -17.02
N GLN A 116 -9.57 16.14 -18.11
CA GLN A 116 -10.35 14.91 -18.07
C GLN A 116 -9.63 13.79 -17.32
N ALA A 117 -8.32 13.61 -17.54
CA ALA A 117 -7.51 12.64 -16.81
C ALA A 117 -7.45 12.96 -15.30
N ALA A 118 -7.33 14.25 -14.94
CA ALA A 118 -7.33 14.72 -13.55
C ALA A 118 -8.69 14.50 -12.85
N THR A 119 -9.79 14.43 -13.61
CA THR A 119 -11.15 14.13 -13.11
C THR A 119 -11.52 12.64 -13.25
N ALA A 120 -10.53 11.76 -13.39
CA ALA A 120 -10.69 10.31 -13.55
C ALA A 120 -11.53 9.88 -14.77
N GLN A 121 -11.59 10.71 -15.82
CA GLN A 121 -12.25 10.43 -17.09
C GLN A 121 -11.21 9.99 -18.13
N SER A 122 -10.47 8.91 -17.84
CA SER A 122 -9.30 8.50 -18.63
C SER A 122 -9.65 8.11 -20.08
N GLU A 123 -10.82 7.53 -20.33
CA GLU A 123 -11.30 7.22 -21.69
C GLU A 123 -11.50 8.50 -22.52
N SER A 124 -12.22 9.48 -21.97
CA SER A 124 -12.46 10.77 -22.64
C SER A 124 -11.16 11.55 -22.85
N ALA A 125 -10.21 11.43 -21.90
CA ALA A 125 -8.88 12.00 -22.04
C ALA A 125 -8.14 11.39 -23.24
N ILE A 126 -8.19 10.06 -23.42
CA ILE A 126 -7.58 9.37 -24.55
C ILE A 126 -8.20 9.85 -25.88
N GLU A 127 -9.51 10.05 -25.95
CA GLU A 127 -10.18 10.58 -27.13
C GLU A 127 -9.67 12.00 -27.46
N SER A 128 -9.51 12.85 -26.43
CA SER A 128 -8.97 14.20 -26.60
C SER A 128 -7.51 14.16 -27.09
N TYR A 129 -6.67 13.31 -26.51
CA TYR A 129 -5.29 13.16 -26.99
C TYR A 129 -5.21 12.58 -28.42
N ASN A 130 -6.11 11.66 -28.78
CA ASN A 130 -6.19 11.14 -30.15
C ASN A 130 -6.48 12.27 -31.14
N LYS A 131 -7.41 13.18 -30.83
CA LYS A 131 -7.66 14.37 -31.66
C LYS A 131 -6.47 15.30 -31.73
N ALA A 132 -5.77 15.55 -30.61
CA ALA A 132 -4.55 16.35 -30.63
C ALA A 132 -3.48 15.74 -31.56
N LEU A 133 -3.32 14.42 -31.54
CA LEU A 133 -2.35 13.68 -32.37
C LEU A 133 -2.78 13.54 -33.83
N GLU A 134 -4.08 13.58 -34.13
CA GLU A 134 -4.58 13.65 -35.50
C GLU A 134 -4.15 14.95 -36.18
N PHE A 135 -4.20 16.07 -35.47
CA PHE A 135 -3.79 17.39 -36.00
C PHE A 135 -2.28 17.63 -35.93
N ILE A 136 -1.62 17.14 -34.88
CA ILE A 136 -0.14 17.26 -34.72
C ILE A 136 0.46 15.86 -34.46
N PRO A 137 0.80 15.09 -35.50
CA PRO A 137 1.32 13.73 -35.37
C PRO A 137 2.67 13.60 -34.60
N ASN A 138 3.41 14.69 -34.47
CA ASN A 138 4.67 14.72 -33.69
C ASN A 138 4.56 15.49 -32.37
N PHE A 139 3.42 15.38 -31.68
CA PHE A 139 3.18 16.05 -30.41
C PHE A 139 3.63 15.15 -29.25
N ALA A 140 4.91 15.22 -28.87
CA ALA A 140 5.50 14.38 -27.83
C ALA A 140 4.73 14.41 -26.50
N ALA A 141 4.29 15.61 -26.05
CA ALA A 141 3.52 15.75 -24.82
C ALA A 141 2.17 15.03 -24.87
N ALA A 142 1.46 15.06 -26.01
CA ALA A 142 0.19 14.36 -26.14
C ALA A 142 0.36 12.83 -26.11
N TYR A 143 1.42 12.29 -26.71
CA TYR A 143 1.78 10.88 -26.54
C TYR A 143 2.08 10.55 -25.10
N CYS A 144 2.91 11.34 -24.40
CA CYS A 144 3.22 11.11 -22.99
C CYS A 144 1.95 11.11 -22.13
N ASN A 145 1.07 12.10 -22.31
CA ASN A 145 -0.18 12.22 -21.58
C ASN A 145 -1.15 11.06 -21.87
N ARG A 146 -1.25 10.61 -23.13
CA ARG A 146 -2.04 9.46 -23.52
C ARG A 146 -1.48 8.17 -22.90
N GLY A 147 -0.16 8.02 -22.86
CA GLY A 147 0.52 6.93 -22.18
C GLY A 147 0.21 6.88 -20.67
N ILE A 148 0.14 8.05 -20.02
CA ILE A 148 -0.28 8.14 -18.61
C ILE A 148 -1.75 7.68 -18.45
N ALA A 149 -2.66 8.14 -19.34
CA ALA A 149 -4.07 7.72 -19.31
C ALA A 149 -4.23 6.20 -19.56
N HIS A 150 -3.48 5.63 -20.51
CA HIS A 150 -3.43 4.18 -20.70
C HIS A 150 -2.90 3.45 -19.47
N THR A 151 -1.92 4.01 -18.76
CA THR A 151 -1.38 3.45 -17.51
C THR A 151 -2.44 3.43 -16.40
N GLN A 152 -3.24 4.49 -16.27
CA GLN A 152 -4.37 4.55 -15.32
C GLN A 152 -5.40 3.45 -15.59
N LEU A 153 -5.67 3.17 -16.86
CA LEU A 153 -6.56 2.09 -17.31
C LEU A 153 -5.88 0.72 -17.34
N ARG A 154 -4.64 0.59 -16.87
CA ARG A 154 -3.81 -0.63 -16.90
C ARG A 154 -3.57 -1.22 -18.30
N LYS A 155 -3.74 -0.42 -19.35
CA LYS A 155 -3.42 -0.77 -20.74
C LYS A 155 -1.91 -0.56 -20.99
N TYR A 156 -1.09 -1.36 -20.31
CA TYR A 156 0.35 -1.14 -20.20
C TYR A 156 1.09 -1.24 -21.54
N GLU A 157 0.67 -2.14 -22.44
CA GLU A 157 1.26 -2.29 -23.75
C GLU A 157 1.07 -1.02 -24.61
N LEU A 158 -0.14 -0.42 -24.56
CA LEU A 158 -0.42 0.84 -25.25
C LEU A 158 0.35 2.01 -24.62
N ALA A 159 0.49 2.04 -23.31
CA ALA A 159 1.28 3.04 -22.62
C ALA A 159 2.76 3.00 -23.05
N ILE A 160 3.36 1.81 -23.16
CA ILE A 160 4.73 1.61 -23.63
C ILE A 160 4.92 2.15 -25.05
N VAL A 161 3.98 1.86 -25.96
CA VAL A 161 4.01 2.38 -27.33
C VAL A 161 4.02 3.90 -27.34
N ASP A 162 3.15 4.52 -26.55
CA ASP A 162 3.02 5.97 -26.48
C ASP A 162 4.28 6.64 -25.87
N PHE A 163 4.81 6.12 -24.75
CA PHE A 163 6.03 6.67 -24.17
C PHE A 163 7.24 6.53 -25.11
N ASN A 164 7.39 5.38 -25.77
CA ASN A 164 8.44 5.20 -26.77
C ASN A 164 8.29 6.18 -27.95
N LYS A 165 7.06 6.46 -28.38
CA LYS A 165 6.83 7.46 -29.43
C LYS A 165 7.17 8.86 -28.96
N ALA A 166 6.78 9.24 -27.72
CA ALA A 166 7.16 10.51 -27.11
C ALA A 166 8.70 10.68 -27.06
N ILE A 167 9.42 9.64 -26.63
CA ILE A 167 10.90 9.61 -26.58
C ILE A 167 11.51 9.69 -27.97
N SER A 168 10.92 9.01 -28.95
CA SER A 168 11.43 9.08 -30.34
C SER A 168 11.32 10.47 -30.95
N ILE A 169 10.30 11.25 -30.58
CA ILE A 169 10.10 12.64 -31.01
C ILE A 169 11.01 13.57 -30.22
N GLN A 170 11.14 13.38 -28.93
CA GLN A 170 11.93 14.18 -28.00
C GLN A 170 12.88 13.29 -27.18
N PRO A 171 14.10 12.99 -27.66
CA PRO A 171 15.03 12.06 -26.97
C PRO A 171 15.50 12.50 -25.58
N ARG A 172 15.33 13.76 -25.21
CA ARG A 172 15.63 14.30 -23.88
C ARG A 172 14.37 14.59 -23.07
N TYR A 173 13.38 13.69 -23.11
CA TYR A 173 12.13 13.83 -22.37
C TYR A 173 12.18 12.99 -21.09
N GLY A 174 12.75 13.55 -20.00
CA GLY A 174 12.99 12.85 -18.75
C GLY A 174 11.72 12.27 -18.12
N GLU A 175 10.57 12.99 -18.17
CA GLU A 175 9.29 12.52 -17.64
C GLU A 175 8.77 11.30 -18.40
N ALA A 176 8.95 11.25 -19.72
CA ALA A 176 8.54 10.09 -20.51
C ALA A 176 9.35 8.83 -20.14
N TYR A 177 10.66 8.97 -19.94
CA TYR A 177 11.50 7.88 -19.42
C TYR A 177 11.05 7.44 -18.03
N CYS A 178 10.74 8.36 -17.11
CA CYS A 178 10.27 8.03 -15.77
C CYS A 178 8.94 7.25 -15.83
N ASN A 179 7.99 7.69 -16.64
CA ASN A 179 6.70 7.02 -16.81
C ASN A 179 6.84 5.65 -17.49
N LEU A 180 7.74 5.52 -18.48
CA LEU A 180 8.07 4.23 -19.09
C LEU A 180 8.65 3.27 -18.05
N GLY A 181 9.59 3.74 -17.21
CA GLY A 181 10.15 2.97 -16.10
C GLY A 181 9.08 2.47 -15.14
N PHE A 182 8.10 3.33 -14.80
CA PHE A 182 6.99 2.95 -13.95
C PHE A 182 6.14 1.82 -14.57
N VAL A 183 5.84 1.89 -15.86
CA VAL A 183 5.08 0.83 -16.54
C VAL A 183 5.89 -0.46 -16.61
N GLN A 184 7.20 -0.39 -16.89
CA GLN A 184 8.07 -1.58 -16.90
C GLN A 184 8.13 -2.28 -15.53
N GLU A 185 8.15 -1.50 -14.44
CA GLU A 185 8.03 -2.04 -13.08
C GLU A 185 6.70 -2.81 -12.92
N ARG A 186 5.58 -2.22 -13.36
CA ARG A 186 4.24 -2.81 -13.23
C ARG A 186 4.06 -4.12 -14.00
N ILE A 187 4.76 -4.29 -15.12
CA ILE A 187 4.75 -5.54 -15.88
C ILE A 187 5.86 -6.52 -15.47
N GLY A 188 6.58 -6.24 -14.37
CA GLY A 188 7.57 -7.14 -13.79
C GLY A 188 8.92 -7.14 -14.49
N GLN A 189 9.33 -6.03 -15.09
CA GLN A 189 10.64 -5.83 -15.75
C GLN A 189 11.52 -4.84 -14.96
N PRO A 190 11.95 -5.17 -13.73
CA PRO A 190 12.64 -4.22 -12.86
C PRO A 190 13.97 -3.70 -13.40
N ASN A 191 14.73 -4.51 -14.14
CA ASN A 191 16.00 -4.07 -14.70
C ASN A 191 15.80 -3.01 -15.80
N VAL A 192 14.81 -3.20 -16.68
CA VAL A 192 14.45 -2.22 -17.72
C VAL A 192 13.91 -0.95 -17.08
N ALA A 193 13.12 -1.07 -16.01
CA ALA A 193 12.66 0.09 -15.24
C ALA A 193 13.83 0.92 -14.69
N LEU A 194 14.86 0.26 -14.12
CA LEU A 194 16.06 0.95 -13.62
C LEU A 194 16.80 1.70 -14.69
N GLU A 195 16.95 1.13 -15.90
CA GLU A 195 17.58 1.81 -17.03
C GLU A 195 16.82 3.09 -17.39
N ASN A 196 15.51 3.02 -17.46
CA ASN A 196 14.65 4.17 -17.76
C ASN A 196 14.70 5.24 -16.66
N TYR A 197 14.68 4.87 -15.37
CA TYR A 197 14.84 5.82 -14.27
C TYR A 197 16.22 6.47 -14.27
N ASN A 198 17.29 5.74 -14.58
CA ASN A 198 18.63 6.29 -14.71
C ASN A 198 18.71 7.31 -15.87
N LYS A 199 18.06 7.03 -17.00
CA LYS A 199 17.96 7.99 -18.12
C LYS A 199 17.16 9.23 -17.73
N ALA A 200 16.05 9.08 -17.01
CA ALA A 200 15.28 10.21 -16.49
C ALA A 200 16.14 11.11 -15.59
N ILE A 201 16.92 10.52 -14.69
CA ILE A 201 17.83 11.23 -13.77
C ILE A 201 19.01 11.88 -14.51
N GLU A 202 19.56 11.22 -15.53
CA GLU A 202 20.62 11.80 -16.39
C GLU A 202 20.12 13.07 -17.09
N ILE A 203 18.88 13.07 -17.57
CA ILE A 203 18.26 14.22 -18.27
C ILE A 203 17.82 15.30 -17.28
N LEU A 204 17.23 14.91 -16.15
CA LEU A 204 16.69 15.77 -15.10
C LEU A 204 17.31 15.40 -13.74
N PRO A 205 18.51 15.94 -13.39
CA PRO A 205 19.24 15.58 -12.17
C PRO A 205 18.49 15.89 -10.84
N ASN A 206 17.53 16.80 -10.88
CA ASN A 206 16.69 17.16 -9.70
C ASN A 206 15.27 16.60 -9.79
N TYR A 207 15.09 15.43 -10.41
CA TYR A 207 13.78 14.81 -10.54
C TYR A 207 13.50 13.83 -9.37
N ASP A 208 12.95 14.36 -8.29
CA ASP A 208 12.62 13.65 -7.05
C ASP A 208 11.80 12.35 -7.28
N VAL A 209 10.79 12.38 -8.17
CA VAL A 209 9.94 11.23 -8.49
C VAL A 209 10.76 10.10 -9.12
N ALA A 210 11.71 10.40 -10.00
CA ALA A 210 12.55 9.37 -10.62
C ALA A 210 13.46 8.69 -9.59
N TYR A 211 14.02 9.45 -8.65
CA TYR A 211 14.80 8.88 -7.54
C TYR A 211 13.94 8.01 -6.63
N TYR A 212 12.74 8.46 -6.25
CA TYR A 212 11.81 7.68 -5.44
C TYR A 212 11.43 6.36 -6.11
N ASN A 213 11.03 6.39 -7.36
CA ASN A 213 10.65 5.19 -8.12
C ASN A 213 11.84 4.25 -8.32
N ARG A 214 13.04 4.78 -8.62
CA ARG A 214 14.26 3.98 -8.66
C ARG A 214 14.52 3.27 -7.33
N GLY A 215 14.34 3.98 -6.21
CA GLY A 215 14.44 3.41 -4.87
C GLY A 215 13.47 2.23 -4.67
N ASN A 216 12.21 2.37 -5.09
CA ASN A 216 11.21 1.30 -5.00
C ASN A 216 11.64 0.05 -5.79
N VAL A 217 12.13 0.22 -7.01
CA VAL A 217 12.61 -0.91 -7.83
C VAL A 217 13.85 -1.54 -7.23
N LEU A 218 14.83 -0.75 -6.77
CA LEU A 218 16.03 -1.27 -6.11
C LEU A 218 15.68 -2.10 -4.88
N LYS A 219 14.73 -1.61 -4.06
CA LYS A 219 14.19 -2.33 -2.92
C LYS A 219 13.56 -3.67 -3.33
N SER A 220 12.73 -3.66 -4.37
CA SER A 220 12.02 -4.87 -4.85
C SER A 220 12.97 -5.99 -5.33
N ILE A 221 14.18 -5.64 -5.76
CA ILE A 221 15.24 -6.58 -6.16
C ILE A 221 16.33 -6.75 -5.08
N ASN A 222 15.98 -6.47 -3.81
CA ASN A 222 16.84 -6.64 -2.63
C ASN A 222 18.14 -5.81 -2.63
N LYS A 223 18.22 -4.71 -3.39
CA LYS A 223 19.33 -3.76 -3.37
C LYS A 223 19.07 -2.61 -2.39
N HIS A 224 18.87 -2.94 -1.10
CA HIS A 224 18.36 -2.01 -0.09
C HIS A 224 19.27 -0.78 0.12
N SER A 225 20.59 -0.94 0.22
CA SER A 225 21.51 0.20 0.40
C SER A 225 21.43 1.19 -0.77
N ALA A 226 21.33 0.70 -2.01
CA ALA A 226 21.15 1.57 -3.16
C ALA A 226 19.75 2.22 -3.20
N ALA A 227 18.73 1.54 -2.67
CA ALA A 227 17.39 2.10 -2.50
C ALA A 227 17.39 3.24 -1.49
N ILE A 228 18.04 3.07 -0.34
CA ILE A 228 18.22 4.10 0.70
C ILE A 228 18.87 5.36 0.09
N ASN A 229 20.00 5.22 -0.62
CA ASN A 229 20.66 6.34 -1.29
C ASN A 229 19.74 7.08 -2.29
N SER A 230 18.86 6.33 -2.97
CA SER A 230 17.90 6.93 -3.91
C SER A 230 16.81 7.70 -3.17
N TYR A 231 16.29 7.16 -2.07
CA TYR A 231 15.29 7.83 -1.24
C TYR A 231 15.85 9.08 -0.55
N GLU A 232 17.07 9.01 -0.03
CA GLU A 232 17.77 10.16 0.57
C GLU A 232 17.95 11.28 -0.46
N LYS A 233 18.29 10.93 -1.71
CA LYS A 233 18.40 11.91 -2.78
C LYS A 233 17.06 12.55 -3.11
N ALA A 234 15.98 11.78 -3.17
CA ALA A 234 14.63 12.31 -3.37
C ALA A 234 14.23 13.27 -2.22
N MET A 235 14.56 12.94 -0.96
CA MET A 235 14.31 13.79 0.21
C MET A 235 15.17 15.07 0.20
N GLN A 236 16.40 15.02 -0.27
CA GLN A 236 17.25 16.21 -0.44
C GLN A 236 16.65 17.20 -1.45
N ILE A 237 16.04 16.68 -2.54
CA ILE A 237 15.41 17.50 -3.56
C ILE A 237 14.07 18.05 -3.07
N ARG A 238 13.26 17.20 -2.43
CA ARG A 238 11.96 17.58 -1.88
C ARG A 238 11.77 16.97 -0.48
N PRO A 239 12.05 17.74 0.59
CA PRO A 239 11.98 17.25 1.98
C PRO A 239 10.59 16.77 2.43
N ASP A 240 9.53 17.31 1.83
CA ASP A 240 8.13 16.95 2.10
C ASP A 240 7.55 15.96 1.07
N PHE A 241 8.42 15.17 0.43
CA PHE A 241 7.96 14.16 -0.54
C PHE A 241 6.98 13.18 0.13
N PRO A 242 5.75 13.04 -0.42
CA PRO A 242 4.70 12.29 0.25
C PRO A 242 5.09 10.84 0.54
N PHE A 243 4.92 10.43 1.80
CA PHE A 243 5.13 9.06 2.31
C PHE A 243 6.58 8.55 2.27
N LEU A 244 7.55 9.40 1.92
CA LEU A 244 8.94 8.96 1.75
C LEU A 244 9.66 8.74 3.07
N SER A 245 9.43 9.58 4.09
CA SER A 245 10.08 9.45 5.40
C SER A 245 9.87 8.07 6.02
N GLY A 246 8.62 7.59 6.06
CA GLY A 246 8.30 6.24 6.54
C GLY A 246 8.89 5.15 5.65
N THR A 247 8.85 5.32 4.32
CA THR A 247 9.42 4.34 3.37
C THR A 247 10.93 4.19 3.52
N LEU A 248 11.66 5.30 3.71
CA LEU A 248 13.10 5.28 3.97
C LEU A 248 13.41 4.53 5.26
N LEU A 249 12.73 4.90 6.35
CA LEU A 249 12.95 4.27 7.65
C LEU A 249 12.60 2.78 7.65
N HIS A 250 11.49 2.41 7.02
CA HIS A 250 11.11 1.02 6.80
C HIS A 250 12.21 0.25 6.02
N THR A 251 12.82 0.88 5.01
CA THR A 251 13.89 0.23 4.23
C THR A 251 15.17 0.08 5.04
N LYS A 252 15.52 1.04 5.92
CA LYS A 252 16.61 0.89 6.89
C LYS A 252 16.34 -0.28 7.85
N MET A 253 15.11 -0.42 8.35
CA MET A 253 14.71 -1.55 9.19
C MET A 253 14.85 -2.90 8.46
N GLU A 254 14.59 -2.99 7.16
CA GLU A 254 14.75 -4.24 6.38
C GLU A 254 16.18 -4.76 6.35
N ILE A 255 17.16 -3.91 6.54
CA ILE A 255 18.58 -4.27 6.64
C ILE A 255 19.12 -4.17 8.06
N CYS A 256 18.26 -3.97 9.06
CA CYS A 256 18.64 -3.76 10.46
C CYS A 256 19.70 -2.64 10.61
N ASP A 257 19.60 -1.59 9.80
CA ASP A 257 20.35 -0.35 9.95
C ASP A 257 19.59 0.54 10.95
N TRP A 258 20.11 0.59 12.17
CA TRP A 258 19.49 1.29 13.30
C TRP A 258 20.23 2.57 13.69
N GLU A 259 21.16 3.01 12.85
CA GLU A 259 21.88 4.26 13.07
C GLU A 259 20.89 5.43 13.08
N ASP A 260 20.94 6.27 14.11
CA ASP A 260 20.04 7.41 14.33
C ASP A 260 18.53 7.10 14.29
N LEU A 261 18.15 5.82 14.51
CA LEU A 261 16.76 5.37 14.39
C LEU A 261 15.81 6.17 15.29
N GLU A 262 16.18 6.44 16.54
CA GLU A 262 15.33 7.17 17.50
C GLU A 262 15.06 8.61 17.02
N ALA A 263 16.08 9.30 16.51
CA ALA A 263 15.92 10.65 15.96
C ALA A 263 14.98 10.66 14.74
N HIS A 264 15.13 9.69 13.84
CA HIS A 264 14.26 9.52 12.68
C HIS A 264 12.83 9.14 13.07
N GLN A 265 12.65 8.28 14.08
CA GLN A 265 11.33 7.93 14.61
C GLN A 265 10.62 9.14 15.21
N ASN A 266 11.32 9.95 16.02
CA ASN A 266 10.76 11.17 16.62
C ASN A 266 10.34 12.18 15.55
N ALA A 267 11.15 12.36 14.51
CA ALA A 267 10.82 13.23 13.39
C ALA A 267 9.58 12.72 12.61
N LEU A 268 9.52 11.41 12.35
CA LEU A 268 8.38 10.78 11.67
C LEU A 268 7.10 10.87 12.51
N LEU A 269 7.19 10.60 13.83
CA LEU A 269 6.08 10.74 14.77
C LEU A 269 5.46 12.13 14.69
N SER A 270 6.30 13.17 14.84
CA SER A 270 5.86 14.56 14.76
C SER A 270 5.16 14.91 13.44
N GLN A 271 5.68 14.39 12.31
CA GLN A 271 5.07 14.61 11.00
C GLN A 271 3.69 13.95 10.88
N VAL A 272 3.54 12.72 11.38
CA VAL A 272 2.26 11.99 11.34
C VAL A 272 1.23 12.66 12.27
N GLU A 273 1.62 13.07 13.48
CA GLU A 273 0.75 13.78 14.42
C GLU A 273 0.27 15.15 13.87
N GLN A 274 1.07 15.79 13.02
CA GLN A 274 0.68 17.01 12.29
C GLN A 274 -0.22 16.72 11.07
N GLY A 275 -0.64 15.48 10.83
CA GLY A 275 -1.46 15.08 9.69
C GLY A 275 -0.73 15.12 8.34
N LYS A 276 0.62 15.18 8.33
CA LYS A 276 1.40 15.16 7.11
C LYS A 276 1.40 13.77 6.47
N LYS A 277 1.54 13.72 5.15
CA LYS A 277 1.67 12.49 4.36
C LYS A 277 3.08 11.90 4.52
N ALA A 278 3.46 11.54 5.75
CA ALA A 278 4.84 11.18 6.07
C ALA A 278 5.16 9.70 5.93
N SER A 279 4.17 8.81 6.11
CA SER A 279 4.37 7.36 6.07
C SER A 279 3.22 6.63 5.42
N ARG A 280 3.53 5.52 4.76
CA ARG A 280 2.53 4.50 4.43
C ARG A 280 2.11 3.78 5.72
N PRO A 281 0.85 3.33 5.82
CA PRO A 281 0.35 2.70 7.05
C PRO A 281 1.17 1.52 7.53
N LEU A 282 1.51 0.60 6.63
CA LEU A 282 2.27 -0.62 6.96
C LEU A 282 3.69 -0.32 7.47
N ASP A 283 4.30 0.78 7.04
CA ASP A 283 5.66 1.16 7.43
C ASP A 283 5.75 1.53 8.93
N LEU A 284 4.62 1.88 9.58
CA LEU A 284 4.58 2.24 11.00
C LEU A 284 4.43 1.04 11.94
N HIS A 285 3.93 -0.11 11.45
CA HIS A 285 3.62 -1.26 12.31
C HIS A 285 4.82 -1.81 13.07
N ASN A 286 6.00 -1.75 12.49
CA ASN A 286 7.25 -2.20 13.13
C ASN A 286 8.01 -1.08 13.85
N LEU A 287 7.57 0.16 13.75
CA LEU A 287 8.21 1.32 14.37
C LEU A 287 7.52 1.77 15.64
N PHE A 288 6.19 1.67 15.70
CA PHE A 288 5.38 2.24 16.79
C PHE A 288 4.30 1.29 17.27
N ASP A 289 4.16 1.18 18.59
CA ASP A 289 3.04 0.49 19.23
C ASP A 289 1.95 1.49 19.61
N SER A 290 1.32 2.12 18.58
CA SER A 290 0.33 3.19 18.77
C SER A 290 -0.84 3.05 17.80
N PRO A 291 -2.01 2.55 18.25
CA PRO A 291 -3.20 2.45 17.40
C PRO A 291 -3.65 3.80 16.84
N SER A 292 -3.55 4.87 17.62
CA SER A 292 -3.91 6.22 17.18
C SER A 292 -3.02 6.72 16.05
N LEU A 293 -1.71 6.49 16.15
CA LEU A 293 -0.76 6.87 15.11
C LEU A 293 -0.98 6.07 13.82
N HIS A 294 -1.25 4.76 13.94
CA HIS A 294 -1.59 3.91 12.81
C HIS A 294 -2.87 4.42 12.10
N LYS A 295 -3.89 4.82 12.87
CA LYS A 295 -5.12 5.40 12.31
C LYS A 295 -4.85 6.69 11.55
N LEU A 296 -4.14 7.66 12.15
CA LEU A 296 -3.80 8.94 11.51
C LEU A 296 -3.06 8.75 10.18
N ALA A 297 -2.04 7.89 10.16
CA ALA A 297 -1.30 7.62 8.92
C ALA A 297 -2.17 6.93 7.86
N THR A 298 -3.07 6.05 8.29
CA THR A 298 -3.99 5.37 7.38
C THR A 298 -5.03 6.34 6.81
N GLU A 299 -5.58 7.25 7.62
CA GLU A 299 -6.48 8.31 7.15
C GLU A 299 -5.81 9.18 6.08
N ALA A 300 -4.58 9.66 6.34
CA ALA A 300 -3.83 10.47 5.39
C ALA A 300 -3.55 9.71 4.07
N TRP A 301 -3.26 8.41 4.17
CA TRP A 301 -3.04 7.54 3.01
C TRP A 301 -4.32 7.34 2.21
N MET A 302 -5.42 6.91 2.87
CA MET A 302 -6.69 6.59 2.20
C MET A 302 -7.31 7.82 1.54
N GLN A 303 -7.31 8.97 2.21
CA GLN A 303 -7.76 10.24 1.63
C GLN A 303 -6.92 10.64 0.41
N SER A 304 -5.62 10.37 0.42
CA SER A 304 -4.71 10.74 -0.67
C SER A 304 -4.76 9.80 -1.86
N LYS A 305 -4.91 8.49 -1.62
CA LYS A 305 -4.73 7.45 -2.66
C LYS A 305 -6.03 6.78 -3.09
N HIS A 306 -6.99 6.70 -2.18
CA HIS A 306 -8.25 5.96 -2.37
C HIS A 306 -9.44 6.74 -1.80
N PRO A 307 -9.65 8.01 -2.21
CA PRO A 307 -10.81 8.77 -1.76
C PRO A 307 -12.10 8.07 -2.18
N ARG A 308 -13.16 8.23 -1.38
CA ARG A 308 -14.49 7.71 -1.73
C ARG A 308 -14.92 8.19 -3.10
N ASN A 309 -15.48 7.28 -3.89
CA ASN A 309 -15.97 7.57 -5.22
C ASN A 309 -17.44 7.14 -5.37
N THR A 310 -18.30 8.11 -5.66
CA THR A 310 -19.76 7.90 -5.77
C THR A 310 -20.26 7.74 -7.20
N SER A 311 -19.37 7.62 -8.19
CA SER A 311 -19.73 7.57 -9.62
C SER A 311 -20.65 6.39 -10.00
N LEU A 312 -20.64 5.30 -9.22
CA LEU A 312 -21.52 4.15 -9.42
C LEU A 312 -22.90 4.30 -8.76
N GLY A 313 -23.16 5.40 -8.07
CA GLY A 313 -24.40 5.60 -7.34
C GLY A 313 -24.61 4.60 -6.19
N GLU A 314 -25.80 4.61 -5.61
CA GLU A 314 -26.18 3.69 -4.55
C GLU A 314 -26.47 2.27 -5.10
N ILE A 315 -26.26 1.27 -4.24
CA ILE A 315 -26.58 -0.12 -4.58
C ILE A 315 -28.07 -0.35 -4.36
N THR A 316 -28.79 -0.68 -5.41
CA THR A 316 -30.20 -1.06 -5.33
C THR A 316 -30.34 -2.40 -4.61
N LYS A 317 -31.19 -2.46 -3.58
CA LYS A 317 -31.50 -3.72 -2.88
C LYS A 317 -32.08 -4.76 -3.85
N LYS A 318 -31.37 -5.87 -4.02
CA LYS A 318 -31.84 -6.99 -4.83
C LYS A 318 -32.83 -7.88 -4.06
N PRO A 319 -33.70 -8.66 -4.75
CA PRO A 319 -34.52 -9.68 -4.13
C PRO A 319 -33.67 -10.66 -3.29
N ILE A 320 -34.29 -11.27 -2.28
CA ILE A 320 -33.60 -12.26 -1.43
C ILE A 320 -33.27 -13.47 -2.28
N CYS A 321 -31.99 -13.80 -2.36
CA CYS A 321 -31.49 -15.05 -2.94
C CYS A 321 -31.42 -16.13 -1.87
N ASN A 322 -31.45 -17.40 -2.28
CA ASN A 322 -31.34 -18.54 -1.36
C ASN A 322 -29.95 -18.65 -0.73
N LYS A 323 -28.93 -18.00 -1.32
CA LYS A 323 -27.55 -17.99 -0.84
C LYS A 323 -27.05 -16.58 -0.72
N ILE A 324 -26.21 -16.32 0.30
CA ILE A 324 -25.46 -15.09 0.45
C ILE A 324 -24.20 -15.20 -0.44
N ARG A 325 -23.99 -14.21 -1.31
CA ARG A 325 -22.81 -14.16 -2.20
C ARG A 325 -21.67 -13.43 -1.54
N ILE A 326 -20.59 -14.15 -1.30
CA ILE A 326 -19.37 -13.63 -0.70
C ILE A 326 -18.31 -13.43 -1.79
N GLY A 327 -17.87 -12.18 -1.99
CA GLY A 327 -16.72 -11.87 -2.83
C GLY A 327 -15.46 -11.78 -1.98
N TYR A 328 -14.46 -12.61 -2.24
CA TYR A 328 -13.14 -12.53 -1.62
C TYR A 328 -12.15 -11.88 -2.58
N TYR A 329 -11.47 -10.83 -2.13
CA TYR A 329 -10.58 -10.02 -2.96
C TYR A 329 -9.14 -10.12 -2.45
N SER A 330 -8.20 -10.54 -3.32
CA SER A 330 -6.80 -10.68 -2.91
C SER A 330 -5.80 -10.67 -4.09
N ALA A 331 -4.59 -10.20 -3.82
CA ALA A 331 -3.41 -10.40 -4.65
C ALA A 331 -2.65 -11.69 -4.27
N ASP A 332 -3.08 -12.41 -3.25
CA ASP A 332 -2.28 -13.44 -2.59
C ASP A 332 -2.88 -14.85 -2.69
N PHE A 333 -3.75 -15.11 -3.66
CA PHE A 333 -4.24 -16.44 -4.01
C PHE A 333 -3.15 -17.28 -4.68
N ARG A 334 -2.10 -17.61 -3.92
CA ARG A 334 -0.89 -18.32 -4.35
C ARG A 334 -0.14 -18.84 -3.13
N GLU A 335 1.07 -19.37 -3.31
CA GLU A 335 1.95 -19.71 -2.17
C GLU A 335 2.30 -18.45 -1.39
N HIS A 336 1.45 -18.13 -0.40
CA HIS A 336 1.53 -16.93 0.43
C HIS A 336 0.89 -17.17 1.80
N ALA A 337 1.30 -16.37 2.80
CA ALA A 337 0.81 -16.46 4.18
C ALA A 337 -0.73 -16.37 4.28
N VAL A 338 -1.35 -15.44 3.54
CA VAL A 338 -2.82 -15.25 3.54
C VAL A 338 -3.52 -16.52 3.04
N SER A 339 -3.06 -17.11 1.94
CA SER A 339 -3.64 -18.36 1.42
C SER A 339 -3.49 -19.52 2.39
N HIS A 340 -2.35 -19.62 3.09
CA HIS A 340 -2.14 -20.65 4.11
C HIS A 340 -3.07 -20.51 5.32
N LEU A 341 -3.53 -19.31 5.62
CA LEU A 341 -4.46 -19.04 6.72
C LEU A 341 -5.93 -19.13 6.30
N SER A 342 -6.24 -19.05 4.99
CA SER A 342 -7.61 -18.89 4.53
C SER A 342 -8.14 -20.04 3.65
N VAL A 343 -7.29 -20.82 3.01
CA VAL A 343 -7.74 -21.84 2.03
C VAL A 343 -8.67 -22.88 2.66
N ASP A 344 -8.37 -23.34 3.88
CA ASP A 344 -9.22 -24.31 4.59
C ASP A 344 -10.56 -23.69 4.99
N ILE A 345 -10.63 -22.36 5.23
CA ILE A 345 -11.88 -21.62 5.46
C ILE A 345 -12.72 -21.67 4.17
N PHE A 346 -12.12 -21.37 3.02
CA PHE A 346 -12.83 -21.39 1.74
C PHE A 346 -13.40 -22.76 1.43
N GLU A 347 -12.62 -23.83 1.65
CA GLU A 347 -13.04 -25.22 1.45
C GLU A 347 -14.16 -25.65 2.43
N SER A 348 -14.22 -25.05 3.62
CA SER A 348 -15.13 -25.44 4.71
C SER A 348 -16.48 -24.73 4.69
N HIS A 349 -16.68 -23.72 3.86
CA HIS A 349 -17.94 -22.97 3.78
C HIS A 349 -19.14 -23.87 3.38
N ASN A 350 -20.26 -23.65 4.03
CA ASN A 350 -21.54 -24.32 3.71
C ASN A 350 -22.12 -23.81 2.36
N ARG A 351 -21.89 -24.55 1.30
CA ARG A 351 -22.32 -24.23 -0.07
C ARG A 351 -23.84 -24.20 -0.25
N ASN A 352 -24.62 -24.69 0.68
CA ASN A 352 -26.07 -24.56 0.66
C ASN A 352 -26.53 -23.15 1.06
N LYS A 353 -25.72 -22.43 1.88
CA LYS A 353 -26.03 -21.09 2.38
C LYS A 353 -25.23 -20.00 1.67
N PHE A 354 -24.04 -20.32 1.18
CA PHE A 354 -23.09 -19.36 0.64
C PHE A 354 -22.64 -19.72 -0.77
N GLU A 355 -22.48 -18.71 -1.63
CA GLU A 355 -21.82 -18.79 -2.93
C GLU A 355 -20.55 -17.97 -2.84
N LEU A 356 -19.38 -18.57 -3.12
CA LEU A 356 -18.07 -17.92 -2.98
C LEU A 356 -17.50 -17.55 -4.34
N ILE A 357 -17.16 -16.27 -4.50
CA ILE A 357 -16.56 -15.71 -5.70
C ILE A 357 -15.20 -15.10 -5.34
N ALA A 358 -14.12 -15.53 -6.01
CA ALA A 358 -12.80 -14.94 -5.87
C ALA A 358 -12.54 -13.89 -6.93
N PHE A 359 -11.99 -12.74 -6.51
CA PHE A 359 -11.44 -11.71 -7.39
C PHE A 359 -9.93 -11.66 -7.21
N SER A 360 -9.18 -12.28 -8.14
CA SER A 360 -7.73 -12.36 -8.08
C SER A 360 -7.08 -11.15 -8.77
N TYR A 361 -6.28 -10.41 -8.01
CA TYR A 361 -5.56 -9.23 -8.52
C TYR A 361 -4.24 -9.58 -9.24
N ARG A 362 -3.83 -10.83 -9.22
CA ARG A 362 -2.62 -11.32 -9.90
C ARG A 362 -2.96 -12.36 -10.95
N PRO A 363 -2.06 -12.56 -11.94
CA PRO A 363 -2.24 -13.62 -12.92
C PRO A 363 -2.09 -14.99 -12.27
N GLU A 364 -2.52 -16.02 -13.01
CA GLU A 364 -2.24 -17.40 -12.70
C GLU A 364 -0.75 -17.61 -12.45
N VAL A 365 -0.46 -18.35 -11.39
CA VAL A 365 0.87 -18.84 -11.07
C VAL A 365 0.80 -20.37 -10.99
N ASN A 366 1.80 -21.04 -11.56
CA ASN A 366 1.83 -22.51 -11.56
C ASN A 366 2.35 -23.03 -10.20
N ASP A 367 1.60 -22.76 -9.13
CA ASP A 367 1.89 -23.35 -7.81
C ASP A 367 0.70 -24.18 -7.30
N GLY A 368 0.99 -25.12 -6.39
CA GLY A 368 -0.04 -26.03 -5.84
C GLY A 368 -1.09 -25.28 -5.00
N MET A 369 -0.71 -24.18 -4.33
CA MET A 369 -1.62 -23.38 -3.52
C MET A 369 -2.59 -22.60 -4.39
N TYR A 370 -2.13 -22.02 -5.50
CA TYR A 370 -3.01 -21.34 -6.45
C TYR A 370 -4.12 -22.27 -6.95
N LYS A 371 -3.76 -23.48 -7.39
CA LYS A 371 -4.73 -24.48 -7.87
C LYS A 371 -5.70 -24.92 -6.78
N ARG A 372 -5.20 -25.09 -5.55
CA ARG A 372 -6.04 -25.45 -4.41
C ARG A 372 -7.03 -24.36 -4.08
N VAL A 373 -6.57 -23.09 -4.01
CA VAL A 373 -7.43 -21.94 -3.77
C VAL A 373 -8.46 -21.78 -4.89
N GLN A 374 -8.04 -21.88 -6.16
CA GLN A 374 -8.94 -21.81 -7.31
C GLN A 374 -10.08 -22.84 -7.20
N GLY A 375 -9.75 -24.09 -6.84
CA GLY A 375 -10.73 -25.17 -6.66
C GLY A 375 -11.66 -24.99 -5.44
N ALA A 376 -11.35 -24.07 -4.53
CA ALA A 376 -12.13 -23.80 -3.33
C ALA A 376 -13.27 -22.77 -3.55
N PHE A 377 -13.42 -22.21 -4.74
CA PHE A 377 -14.43 -21.20 -5.07
C PHE A 377 -15.47 -21.73 -6.08
N ASP A 378 -16.70 -21.22 -6.02
CA ASP A 378 -17.71 -21.49 -7.03
C ASP A 378 -17.38 -20.75 -8.33
N GLN A 379 -16.80 -19.55 -8.24
CA GLN A 379 -16.26 -18.79 -9.36
C GLN A 379 -14.91 -18.17 -8.97
N PHE A 380 -13.91 -18.26 -9.86
CA PHE A 380 -12.61 -17.63 -9.67
C PHE A 380 -12.33 -16.71 -10.85
N ILE A 381 -12.22 -15.41 -10.59
CA ILE A 381 -12.18 -14.35 -11.60
C ILE A 381 -10.83 -13.62 -11.52
N GLU A 382 -10.05 -13.66 -12.59
CA GLU A 382 -8.85 -12.86 -12.73
C GLU A 382 -9.19 -11.45 -13.19
N VAL A 383 -8.88 -10.47 -12.35
CA VAL A 383 -9.20 -9.06 -12.58
C VAL A 383 -7.98 -8.16 -12.69
N ARG A 384 -6.81 -8.74 -12.94
CA ARG A 384 -5.52 -8.03 -12.98
C ARG A 384 -5.53 -6.83 -13.92
N ASN A 385 -6.13 -7.00 -15.11
CA ASN A 385 -6.12 -6.02 -16.18
C ASN A 385 -7.34 -5.08 -16.17
N GLN A 386 -8.28 -5.28 -15.23
CA GLN A 386 -9.42 -4.40 -15.05
C GLN A 386 -9.07 -3.20 -14.16
N SER A 387 -9.71 -2.05 -14.39
CA SER A 387 -9.62 -0.91 -13.49
C SER A 387 -10.34 -1.19 -12.16
N ASP A 388 -10.08 -0.37 -11.12
CA ASP A 388 -10.80 -0.52 -9.83
C ASP A 388 -12.30 -0.29 -10.00
N LEU A 389 -12.68 0.63 -10.88
CA LEU A 389 -14.06 0.89 -11.27
C LEU A 389 -14.72 -0.33 -11.94
N ASP A 390 -14.03 -0.96 -12.90
CA ASP A 390 -14.58 -2.11 -13.62
C ASP A 390 -14.76 -3.31 -12.70
N ILE A 391 -13.82 -3.53 -11.76
CA ILE A 391 -13.97 -4.59 -10.75
C ILE A 391 -15.16 -4.32 -9.85
N ALA A 392 -15.34 -3.07 -9.41
CA ALA A 392 -16.49 -2.71 -8.57
C ALA A 392 -17.82 -2.86 -9.32
N LYS A 393 -17.90 -2.50 -10.60
CA LYS A 393 -19.05 -2.77 -11.45
C LYS A 393 -19.31 -4.27 -11.57
N HIS A 394 -18.29 -5.04 -11.92
CA HIS A 394 -18.39 -6.50 -12.07
C HIS A 394 -18.88 -7.17 -10.77
N SER A 395 -18.37 -6.73 -9.63
CA SER A 395 -18.85 -7.16 -8.31
C SER A 395 -20.34 -6.90 -8.11
N ARG A 396 -20.81 -5.68 -8.43
CA ARG A 396 -22.21 -5.30 -8.33
C ARG A 396 -23.10 -6.08 -9.31
N ASP A 397 -22.62 -6.33 -10.52
CA ASP A 397 -23.36 -7.08 -11.56
C ASP A 397 -23.55 -8.53 -11.15
N LEU A 398 -22.53 -9.16 -10.58
CA LEU A 398 -22.62 -10.50 -9.97
C LEU A 398 -23.50 -10.54 -8.72
N GLY A 399 -23.85 -9.37 -8.16
CA GLY A 399 -24.71 -9.28 -6.98
C GLY A 399 -24.01 -9.76 -5.72
N ILE A 400 -22.74 -9.44 -5.54
CA ILE A 400 -22.03 -9.71 -4.29
C ILE A 400 -22.74 -9.00 -3.14
N ASP A 401 -23.07 -9.75 -2.08
CA ASP A 401 -23.71 -9.22 -0.87
C ASP A 401 -22.66 -8.69 0.13
N ILE A 402 -21.56 -9.43 0.28
CA ILE A 402 -20.48 -9.08 1.19
C ILE A 402 -19.15 -9.17 0.44
N ALA A 403 -18.43 -8.06 0.37
CA ALA A 403 -17.08 -8.00 -0.19
C ALA A 403 -16.03 -8.05 0.93
N VAL A 404 -15.18 -9.07 0.91
CA VAL A 404 -14.15 -9.30 1.91
C VAL A 404 -12.77 -8.98 1.33
N ASP A 405 -12.15 -7.93 1.82
CA ASP A 405 -10.77 -7.57 1.49
C ASP A 405 -9.81 -8.38 2.37
N LEU A 406 -9.09 -9.31 1.74
CA LEU A 406 -8.13 -10.17 2.44
C LEU A 406 -6.76 -9.55 2.62
N GLY A 407 -6.50 -8.42 2.02
CA GLY A 407 -5.16 -7.85 2.01
C GLY A 407 -5.03 -6.43 2.53
N GLY A 408 -6.10 -5.64 2.47
CA GLY A 408 -6.10 -4.25 2.93
C GLY A 408 -5.01 -3.40 2.29
N LEU A 409 -4.08 -2.91 3.09
CA LEU A 409 -2.99 -2.01 2.66
C LEU A 409 -1.65 -2.73 2.46
N THR A 410 -1.66 -4.05 2.31
CA THR A 410 -0.45 -4.81 1.97
C THR A 410 -0.11 -4.72 0.48
N SER A 411 1.08 -5.19 0.09
CA SER A 411 1.60 -5.03 -1.27
C SER A 411 0.74 -5.75 -2.32
N GLY A 412 0.39 -5.05 -3.39
CA GLY A 412 -0.35 -5.58 -4.52
C GLY A 412 -1.87 -5.60 -4.35
N GLN A 413 -2.37 -5.21 -3.18
CA GLN A 413 -3.81 -5.10 -2.91
C GLN A 413 -4.44 -3.87 -3.56
N ARG A 414 -5.76 -3.84 -3.64
CA ARG A 414 -6.51 -2.83 -4.41
C ARG A 414 -7.68 -2.24 -3.61
N PRO A 415 -7.42 -1.51 -2.51
CA PRO A 415 -8.47 -0.88 -1.71
C PRO A 415 -9.30 0.14 -2.49
N GLY A 416 -8.80 0.64 -3.62
CA GLY A 416 -9.55 1.49 -4.54
C GLY A 416 -10.83 0.85 -5.09
N VAL A 417 -10.91 -0.46 -5.22
CA VAL A 417 -12.15 -1.18 -5.60
C VAL A 417 -13.28 -0.89 -4.62
N PHE A 418 -12.96 -0.90 -3.33
CA PHE A 418 -13.92 -0.69 -2.24
C PHE A 418 -14.36 0.78 -2.14
N SER A 419 -13.54 1.72 -2.61
CA SER A 419 -13.90 3.15 -2.65
C SER A 419 -15.12 3.46 -3.54
N TYR A 420 -15.40 2.58 -4.51
CA TYR A 420 -16.60 2.62 -5.37
C TYR A 420 -17.80 1.90 -4.75
N ARG A 421 -17.68 1.37 -3.55
CA ARG A 421 -18.72 0.55 -2.91
C ARG A 421 -19.04 -0.70 -3.75
N ALA A 422 -18.10 -1.65 -3.80
CA ALA A 422 -18.19 -2.85 -4.63
C ALA A 422 -19.34 -3.80 -4.21
N ALA A 423 -19.75 -3.77 -2.93
CA ALA A 423 -20.87 -4.55 -2.39
C ALA A 423 -21.63 -3.76 -1.31
N PRO A 424 -22.85 -4.19 -0.95
CA PRO A 424 -23.64 -3.59 0.13
C PRO A 424 -22.92 -3.59 1.48
N THR A 425 -22.17 -4.64 1.77
CA THR A 425 -21.34 -4.76 2.98
C THR A 425 -19.89 -5.00 2.60
N GLN A 426 -18.97 -4.26 3.19
CA GLN A 426 -17.54 -4.34 2.91
C GLN A 426 -16.75 -4.59 4.19
N VAL A 427 -15.89 -5.61 4.17
CA VAL A 427 -15.23 -6.18 5.35
C VAL A 427 -13.73 -6.25 5.12
N SER A 428 -12.93 -5.82 6.10
CA SER A 428 -11.49 -6.08 6.15
C SER A 428 -11.21 -7.32 7.02
N TYR A 429 -10.42 -8.25 6.50
CA TYR A 429 -10.10 -9.49 7.22
C TYR A 429 -8.71 -10.02 6.88
N LEU A 430 -7.97 -10.39 7.88
CA LEU A 430 -6.81 -11.27 7.93
C LEU A 430 -5.48 -10.65 7.52
N GLY A 431 -5.32 -10.10 6.31
CA GLY A 431 -3.98 -9.78 5.76
C GLY A 431 -3.38 -8.47 6.25
N TYR A 432 -4.19 -7.48 6.61
CA TYR A 432 -3.74 -6.21 7.14
C TYR A 432 -4.15 -6.05 8.62
N GLY A 433 -3.18 -5.83 9.47
CA GLY A 433 -3.38 -5.74 10.92
C GLY A 433 -3.66 -4.33 11.41
N GLY A 434 -4.78 -3.73 11.02
CA GLY A 434 -5.15 -2.37 11.44
C GLY A 434 -6.44 -1.89 10.81
N THR A 435 -6.86 -0.66 11.15
CA THR A 435 -8.01 0.00 10.55
C THR A 435 -7.70 0.42 9.10
N MET A 436 -8.70 0.36 8.23
CA MET A 436 -8.67 0.97 6.90
C MET A 436 -8.92 2.49 6.97
N ALA A 437 -9.35 2.99 8.11
CA ALA A 437 -9.52 4.41 8.46
C ALA A 437 -10.30 5.21 7.40
N CYS A 438 -11.37 4.64 6.87
CA CYS A 438 -12.25 5.28 5.90
C CYS A 438 -13.69 4.78 6.05
N GLU A 439 -14.64 5.57 5.55
CA GLU A 439 -16.08 5.36 5.74
C GLU A 439 -16.71 4.25 4.89
N TYR A 440 -15.99 3.72 3.92
CA TYR A 440 -16.52 2.72 3.01
C TYR A 440 -16.13 1.27 3.35
N TYR A 441 -15.41 1.03 4.46
CA TYR A 441 -15.33 -0.28 5.08
C TYR A 441 -16.28 -0.30 6.30
N ASP A 442 -17.22 -1.26 6.30
CA ASP A 442 -18.24 -1.36 7.34
C ASP A 442 -17.73 -2.10 8.57
N TYR A 443 -16.97 -3.17 8.33
CA TYR A 443 -16.54 -4.09 9.39
C TYR A 443 -15.06 -4.45 9.28
N LEU A 444 -14.45 -4.67 10.44
CA LEU A 444 -13.16 -5.31 10.62
C LEU A 444 -13.34 -6.54 11.49
N MET A 445 -12.88 -7.72 11.04
CA MET A 445 -12.93 -8.95 11.81
C MET A 445 -11.69 -9.05 12.71
N ALA A 446 -11.89 -9.34 14.00
CA ALA A 446 -10.84 -9.49 15.00
C ALA A 446 -11.33 -10.38 16.16
N ASP A 447 -10.54 -10.51 17.22
CA ASP A 447 -10.97 -11.04 18.52
C ASP A 447 -10.75 -10.00 19.64
N GLU A 448 -11.28 -10.26 20.85
CA GLU A 448 -11.17 -9.33 21.98
C GLU A 448 -9.74 -9.19 22.51
N THR A 449 -8.85 -10.16 22.25
CA THR A 449 -7.42 -10.03 22.58
C THR A 449 -6.74 -9.02 21.67
N ILE A 450 -7.03 -9.07 20.38
CA ILE A 450 -6.43 -8.17 19.38
C ILE A 450 -6.98 -6.75 19.52
N ILE A 451 -8.30 -6.61 19.60
CA ILE A 451 -8.96 -5.31 19.78
C ILE A 451 -9.80 -5.35 21.06
N PRO A 452 -9.22 -4.98 22.21
CA PRO A 452 -10.01 -4.79 23.43
C PRO A 452 -11.10 -3.74 23.22
N ARG A 453 -12.19 -3.83 23.96
CA ARG A 453 -13.36 -2.93 23.82
C ARG A 453 -12.98 -1.46 23.97
N GLU A 454 -12.05 -1.15 24.87
CA GLU A 454 -11.52 0.18 25.11
C GLU A 454 -10.70 0.74 23.92
N HIS A 455 -10.27 -0.11 22.98
CA HIS A 455 -9.53 0.28 21.79
C HIS A 455 -10.41 0.50 20.56
N GLN A 456 -11.72 0.26 20.61
CA GLN A 456 -12.63 0.40 19.47
C GLN A 456 -12.57 1.77 18.79
N ASN A 457 -12.33 2.83 19.55
CA ASN A 457 -12.23 4.22 19.03
C ASN A 457 -11.07 4.45 18.05
N TYR A 458 -10.08 3.56 18.04
CA TYR A 458 -8.96 3.64 17.09
C TYR A 458 -9.28 3.03 15.71
N TYR A 459 -10.49 2.53 15.52
CA TYR A 459 -10.94 1.92 14.27
C TYR A 459 -12.15 2.68 13.75
N SER A 460 -12.21 2.90 12.43
CA SER A 460 -13.39 3.51 11.78
C SER A 460 -14.48 2.48 11.50
N GLU A 461 -14.08 1.24 11.31
CA GLU A 461 -14.97 0.10 11.10
C GLU A 461 -15.63 -0.35 12.39
N LYS A 462 -16.78 -0.99 12.30
CA LYS A 462 -17.34 -1.77 13.40
C LYS A 462 -16.61 -3.11 13.52
N ILE A 463 -16.31 -3.51 14.73
CA ILE A 463 -15.54 -4.72 14.98
C ILE A 463 -16.48 -5.93 15.06
N VAL A 464 -16.11 -6.98 14.35
CA VAL A 464 -16.72 -8.29 14.48
C VAL A 464 -15.79 -9.16 15.31
N TYR A 465 -16.22 -9.42 16.54
CA TYR A 465 -15.47 -10.22 17.50
C TYR A 465 -15.73 -11.70 17.28
N LEU A 466 -14.70 -12.38 16.77
CA LEU A 466 -14.68 -13.83 16.61
C LEU A 466 -14.05 -14.47 17.86
N PRO A 467 -14.44 -15.69 18.24
CA PRO A 467 -13.75 -16.45 19.30
C PRO A 467 -12.27 -16.75 18.97
N SER A 468 -11.95 -16.83 17.68
CA SER A 468 -10.57 -16.94 17.18
C SER A 468 -10.44 -16.13 15.90
N TYR A 469 -9.54 -15.15 15.88
CA TYR A 469 -9.27 -14.31 14.72
C TYR A 469 -8.60 -15.09 13.59
N GLN A 470 -7.63 -15.93 13.93
CA GLN A 470 -6.87 -16.72 12.96
C GLN A 470 -7.20 -18.20 13.10
N THR A 471 -7.05 -18.89 11.99
CA THR A 471 -6.97 -20.35 11.99
C THR A 471 -5.82 -20.80 11.11
N SER A 472 -5.47 -22.04 11.17
CA SER A 472 -4.34 -22.60 10.47
C SER A 472 -4.67 -23.98 9.95
N ALA A 473 -4.16 -24.30 8.77
CA ALA A 473 -4.39 -25.59 8.11
C ALA A 473 -4.05 -26.79 9.00
N LEU A 474 -4.97 -27.75 9.10
CA LEU A 474 -4.77 -29.03 9.79
C LEU A 474 -3.69 -29.88 9.10
N HIS A 475 -3.61 -29.81 7.77
CA HIS A 475 -2.76 -30.69 6.96
C HIS A 475 -1.50 -29.96 6.49
N ARG A 476 -0.63 -29.61 7.43
CA ARG A 476 0.70 -29.09 7.09
C ARG A 476 1.66 -30.24 6.93
N ALA A 477 2.12 -30.49 5.71
CA ALA A 477 3.14 -31.51 5.46
C ALA A 477 4.44 -31.11 6.17
N ARG A 478 4.90 -31.98 7.11
CA ARG A 478 6.27 -31.92 7.62
C ARG A 478 7.16 -32.78 6.74
N ALA A 479 8.42 -32.39 6.62
CA ALA A 479 9.41 -33.28 6.02
C ALA A 479 9.48 -34.61 6.82
N GLN A 480 9.46 -35.71 6.13
CA GLN A 480 9.61 -37.04 6.77
C GLN A 480 10.99 -37.17 7.40
N LYS A 481 12.00 -36.51 6.84
CA LYS A 481 13.35 -36.46 7.36
C LYS A 481 13.39 -35.60 8.62
N LYS A 482 13.85 -36.14 9.74
CA LYS A 482 14.20 -35.37 10.93
C LYS A 482 15.50 -34.60 10.65
N LEU A 483 15.43 -33.29 10.68
CA LEU A 483 16.62 -32.44 10.61
C LEU A 483 17.41 -32.57 11.91
N THR A 484 18.75 -32.50 11.80
CA THR A 484 19.66 -32.50 12.95
C THR A 484 20.24 -31.10 13.19
N ARG A 485 20.73 -30.82 14.40
CA ARG A 485 21.45 -29.60 14.71
C ARG A 485 22.64 -29.37 13.77
N GLN A 486 23.40 -30.40 13.50
CA GLN A 486 24.57 -30.36 12.62
C GLN A 486 24.20 -29.99 11.17
N GLU A 487 23.11 -30.50 10.60
CA GLU A 487 22.63 -30.15 9.25
C GLU A 487 22.24 -28.66 9.17
N LEU A 488 21.82 -28.08 10.26
CA LEU A 488 21.45 -26.66 10.36
C LEU A 488 22.62 -25.76 10.80
N GLY A 489 23.81 -26.30 11.00
CA GLY A 489 24.99 -25.56 11.48
C GLY A 489 24.87 -25.08 12.92
N LEU A 490 24.07 -25.77 13.75
CA LEU A 490 23.83 -25.45 15.15
C LEU A 490 24.76 -26.29 16.06
N PRO A 491 25.14 -25.77 17.23
CA PRO A 491 25.94 -26.51 18.19
C PRO A 491 25.21 -27.78 18.68
N GLU A 492 25.97 -28.80 19.04
CA GLU A 492 25.41 -30.09 19.48
C GLU A 492 24.63 -30.00 20.79
N SER A 493 25.02 -29.07 21.67
CA SER A 493 24.39 -28.81 22.97
C SER A 493 24.08 -27.32 23.14
N GLY A 494 23.36 -26.98 24.21
CA GLY A 494 22.94 -25.62 24.53
C GLY A 494 21.48 -25.36 24.19
N PHE A 495 20.93 -24.31 24.80
CA PHE A 495 19.53 -23.86 24.61
C PHE A 495 19.42 -23.05 23.33
N ILE A 496 18.41 -23.35 22.51
CA ILE A 496 18.18 -22.68 21.23
C ILE A 496 16.93 -21.80 21.32
N PHE A 497 17.17 -20.50 21.46
CA PHE A 497 16.15 -19.50 21.17
C PHE A 497 16.03 -19.34 19.65
N CYS A 498 14.82 -19.14 19.13
CA CYS A 498 14.67 -18.83 17.71
C CYS A 498 13.68 -17.71 17.47
N CYS A 499 13.85 -17.00 16.34
CA CYS A 499 12.87 -16.10 15.78
C CYS A 499 12.94 -16.16 14.26
N PHE A 500 11.89 -16.71 13.62
CA PHE A 500 11.86 -16.81 12.16
C PHE A 500 10.98 -15.74 11.50
N ASN A 501 10.70 -14.67 12.23
CA ASN A 501 10.08 -13.47 11.67
C ASN A 501 11.01 -12.80 10.65
N ASN A 502 10.43 -11.99 9.78
CA ASN A 502 11.23 -11.11 8.92
C ASN A 502 12.01 -10.12 9.79
N ASN A 503 13.28 -9.88 9.45
CA ASN A 503 14.17 -9.01 10.23
C ASN A 503 13.65 -7.60 10.39
N ILE A 504 12.82 -7.09 9.50
CA ILE A 504 12.18 -5.78 9.66
C ILE A 504 11.40 -5.64 10.98
N LYS A 505 10.97 -6.76 11.56
CA LYS A 505 10.25 -6.79 12.84
C LYS A 505 11.19 -6.76 14.06
N ILE A 506 12.50 -6.91 13.86
CA ILE A 506 13.50 -6.86 14.91
C ILE A 506 13.85 -5.40 15.15
N THR A 507 13.41 -4.86 16.28
CA THR A 507 13.77 -3.50 16.69
C THR A 507 15.01 -3.51 17.58
N PRO A 508 15.76 -2.40 17.70
CA PRO A 508 16.89 -2.30 18.64
C PRO A 508 16.50 -2.70 20.05
N SER A 509 15.34 -2.26 20.52
CA SER A 509 14.83 -2.52 21.86
C SER A 509 14.64 -4.02 22.14
N ILE A 510 13.95 -4.75 21.23
CA ILE A 510 13.76 -6.19 21.40
C ILE A 510 15.07 -6.95 21.21
N PHE A 511 15.94 -6.50 20.29
CA PHE A 511 17.25 -7.10 20.07
C PHE A 511 18.14 -6.96 21.31
N SER A 512 18.21 -5.78 21.92
CA SER A 512 18.93 -5.56 23.18
C SER A 512 18.44 -6.49 24.30
N THR A 513 17.13 -6.75 24.38
CA THR A 513 16.56 -7.72 25.30
C THR A 513 17.06 -9.14 25.01
N TRP A 514 17.08 -9.53 23.75
CA TRP A 514 17.62 -10.85 23.37
C TRP A 514 19.09 -10.99 23.70
N MET A 515 19.88 -9.92 23.59
CA MET A 515 21.30 -9.93 23.98
C MET A 515 21.46 -10.17 25.51
N ARG A 516 20.66 -9.52 26.34
CA ARG A 516 20.66 -9.76 27.80
C ARG A 516 20.19 -11.18 28.15
N ILE A 517 19.20 -11.73 27.41
CA ILE A 517 18.79 -13.14 27.57
C ILE A 517 19.95 -14.09 27.24
N LEU A 518 20.67 -13.84 26.13
CA LEU A 518 21.82 -14.64 25.76
C LEU A 518 22.95 -14.52 26.80
N GLU A 519 23.22 -13.35 27.34
CA GLU A 519 24.18 -13.14 28.40
C GLU A 519 23.83 -13.97 29.66
N ALA A 520 22.57 -13.92 30.08
CA ALA A 520 22.09 -14.60 31.28
C ALA A 520 21.96 -16.14 31.11
N VAL A 521 21.93 -16.66 29.89
CA VAL A 521 21.83 -18.09 29.60
C VAL A 521 23.08 -18.54 28.84
N GLU A 522 24.09 -18.96 29.62
CA GLU A 522 25.36 -19.39 29.06
C GLU A 522 25.23 -20.55 28.10
N GLY A 523 26.01 -20.55 27.02
CA GLY A 523 25.97 -21.59 25.98
C GLY A 523 24.69 -21.58 25.09
N SER A 524 23.76 -20.69 25.32
CA SER A 524 22.59 -20.53 24.44
C SER A 524 22.93 -19.82 23.13
N ILE A 525 22.11 -20.06 22.12
CA ILE A 525 22.19 -19.39 20.82
C ILE A 525 20.87 -18.76 20.43
N LEU A 526 20.93 -17.78 19.53
CA LEU A 526 19.78 -17.19 18.87
C LEU A 526 19.76 -17.60 17.39
N PHE A 527 18.74 -18.36 16.99
CA PHE A 527 18.60 -18.89 15.63
C PHE A 527 17.56 -18.04 14.87
N LEU A 528 18.03 -17.27 13.90
CA LEU A 528 17.24 -16.29 13.15
C LEU A 528 16.99 -16.71 11.71
N ASN A 529 16.00 -16.10 11.08
CA ASN A 529 15.81 -16.16 9.64
C ASN A 529 16.78 -15.16 8.96
N ALA A 530 17.39 -15.56 7.83
CA ALA A 530 18.27 -14.69 7.04
C ALA A 530 17.53 -14.18 5.81
N SER A 531 17.25 -12.88 5.74
CA SER A 531 16.60 -12.30 4.56
C SER A 531 17.59 -11.70 3.56
N ASN A 532 18.70 -11.10 4.05
CA ASN A 532 19.74 -10.51 3.21
C ASN A 532 21.08 -10.42 3.95
N ALA A 533 22.18 -10.38 3.20
CA ALA A 533 23.54 -10.36 3.76
C ALA A 533 23.82 -9.10 4.61
N VAL A 534 23.33 -7.95 4.20
CA VAL A 534 23.54 -6.68 4.90
C VAL A 534 22.90 -6.71 6.29
N ALA A 535 21.67 -7.24 6.39
CA ALA A 535 21.02 -7.40 7.69
C ALA A 535 21.80 -8.36 8.61
N ILE A 536 22.37 -9.43 8.07
CA ILE A 536 23.21 -10.36 8.84
C ILE A 536 24.44 -9.65 9.41
N GLU A 537 25.11 -8.85 8.59
CA GLU A 537 26.28 -8.07 9.01
C GLU A 537 25.91 -7.04 10.09
N ASN A 538 24.81 -6.30 9.90
CA ASN A 538 24.35 -5.29 10.85
C ASN A 538 23.94 -5.93 12.20
N ILE A 539 23.19 -7.04 12.18
CA ILE A 539 22.80 -7.78 13.39
C ILE A 539 24.06 -8.29 14.13
N LYS A 540 25.05 -8.82 13.43
CA LYS A 540 26.31 -9.29 14.05
C LYS A 540 27.12 -8.14 14.64
N LYS A 541 27.19 -6.99 13.94
CA LYS A 541 27.81 -5.77 14.44
C LYS A 541 27.12 -5.30 15.72
N GLU A 542 25.81 -5.30 15.73
CA GLU A 542 25.02 -4.90 16.90
C GLU A 542 25.20 -5.85 18.08
N ALA A 543 25.32 -7.17 17.86
CA ALA A 543 25.63 -8.12 18.91
C ALA A 543 26.99 -7.83 19.59
N LEU A 544 27.99 -7.46 18.79
CA LEU A 544 29.30 -7.05 19.31
C LEU A 544 29.20 -5.80 20.18
N SER A 545 28.37 -4.81 19.86
CA SER A 545 28.14 -3.61 20.68
C SER A 545 27.57 -3.98 22.06
N HIS A 546 26.80 -5.06 22.14
CA HIS A 546 26.27 -5.66 23.38
C HIS A 546 27.22 -6.67 24.03
N ARG A 547 28.48 -6.80 23.57
CA ARG A 547 29.49 -7.74 24.06
C ARG A 547 29.10 -9.22 23.95
N ILE A 548 28.18 -9.54 23.05
CA ILE A 548 27.80 -10.92 22.72
C ILE A 548 28.63 -11.40 21.54
N ASN A 549 29.21 -12.60 21.66
CA ASN A 549 29.91 -13.24 20.54
C ASN A 549 28.94 -13.44 19.36
N PRO A 550 29.20 -12.87 18.18
CA PRO A 550 28.33 -12.98 16.99
C PRO A 550 28.09 -14.41 16.51
N ASP A 551 28.98 -15.37 16.88
CA ASP A 551 28.82 -16.78 16.55
C ASP A 551 27.67 -17.44 17.32
N ARG A 552 27.17 -16.80 18.37
CA ARG A 552 25.95 -17.21 19.07
C ARG A 552 24.67 -16.82 18.32
N ILE A 553 24.77 -16.03 17.25
CA ILE A 553 23.65 -15.67 16.39
C ILE A 553 23.82 -16.40 15.07
N ILE A 554 22.99 -17.40 14.86
CA ILE A 554 23.06 -18.29 13.70
C ILE A 554 21.87 -18.00 12.79
N PHE A 555 22.14 -17.92 11.49
CA PHE A 555 21.11 -17.60 10.52
C PHE A 555 20.72 -18.83 9.71
N LYS A 556 19.43 -19.10 9.65
CA LYS A 556 18.84 -20.18 8.87
C LYS A 556 18.94 -19.88 7.37
N LYS A 557 19.37 -20.83 6.59
CA LYS A 557 19.26 -20.77 5.13
C LYS A 557 17.79 -20.92 4.69
N PHE A 558 17.46 -20.43 3.50
CA PHE A 558 16.15 -20.70 2.90
C PHE A 558 15.95 -22.21 2.72
N LEU A 559 14.78 -22.68 3.16
CA LEU A 559 14.38 -24.09 3.04
C LEU A 559 12.96 -24.17 2.46
N PRO A 560 12.65 -25.25 1.72
CA PRO A 560 11.28 -25.55 1.32
C PRO A 560 10.35 -25.63 2.53
N ARG A 561 9.05 -25.32 2.34
CA ARG A 561 8.09 -25.18 3.45
C ARG A 561 8.07 -26.36 4.43
N ALA A 562 8.07 -27.59 3.94
CA ALA A 562 8.04 -28.79 4.80
C ALA A 562 9.29 -28.89 5.70
N GLU A 563 10.46 -28.59 5.16
CA GLU A 563 11.73 -28.56 5.91
C GLU A 563 11.76 -27.34 6.85
N HIS A 564 11.26 -26.19 6.41
CA HIS A 564 11.10 -25.01 7.27
C HIS A 564 10.28 -25.34 8.51
N LEU A 565 9.14 -26.02 8.37
CA LEU A 565 8.32 -26.45 9.50
C LEU A 565 9.05 -27.46 10.41
N ALA A 566 9.92 -28.29 9.86
CA ALA A 566 10.72 -29.23 10.65
C ALA A 566 11.79 -28.50 11.50
N THR A 567 12.27 -27.32 11.10
CA THR A 567 13.28 -26.56 11.87
C THR A 567 12.77 -26.10 13.23
N TYR A 568 11.45 -25.85 13.39
CA TYR A 568 10.88 -25.47 14.69
C TYR A 568 11.06 -26.56 15.76
N GLY A 569 11.11 -27.83 15.35
CA GLY A 569 11.31 -28.96 16.26
C GLY A 569 12.72 -29.04 16.88
N ILE A 570 13.68 -28.28 16.35
CA ILE A 570 15.07 -28.23 16.84
C ILE A 570 15.25 -27.13 17.91
N ALA A 571 14.41 -26.09 17.89
CA ALA A 571 14.48 -24.99 18.83
C ALA A 571 13.76 -25.32 20.16
N ASP A 572 14.14 -24.60 21.19
CA ASP A 572 13.59 -24.75 22.54
C ASP A 572 12.51 -23.77 22.88
N LEU A 573 12.65 -22.49 22.49
CA LEU A 573 11.72 -21.41 22.72
C LEU A 573 11.73 -20.42 21.55
N PHE A 574 10.56 -20.06 21.05
CA PHE A 574 10.44 -18.97 20.07
C PHE A 574 10.33 -17.63 20.81
N LEU A 575 11.20 -16.70 20.50
CA LEU A 575 11.17 -15.33 21.00
C LEU A 575 10.44 -14.45 19.96
N ASP A 576 9.24 -13.96 20.31
CA ASP A 576 8.48 -13.11 19.42
C ASP A 576 9.05 -11.68 19.35
N THR A 577 8.81 -11.02 18.22
CA THR A 577 9.22 -9.64 17.94
C THR A 577 8.21 -8.64 18.50
N PHE A 578 8.67 -7.39 18.73
CA PHE A 578 7.84 -6.29 19.20
C PHE A 578 8.30 -4.97 18.55
N PRO A 579 7.36 -4.07 18.16
CA PRO A 579 5.90 -4.12 18.35
C PRO A 579 5.14 -4.99 17.35
N TYR A 580 5.75 -5.46 16.27
CA TYR A 580 5.08 -6.28 15.27
C TYR A 580 5.32 -7.77 15.56
N ASN A 581 4.32 -8.42 16.18
CA ASN A 581 4.37 -9.84 16.53
C ASN A 581 4.38 -10.77 15.31
N ALA A 582 4.73 -12.01 15.56
CA ALA A 582 4.52 -13.12 14.67
C ALA A 582 3.02 -13.40 14.46
N ALA A 583 2.60 -13.62 13.22
CA ALA A 583 1.25 -14.08 12.88
C ALA A 583 1.33 -15.50 12.31
N THR A 584 1.53 -15.66 11.00
CA THR A 584 1.71 -17.00 10.39
C THR A 584 2.87 -17.75 11.01
N THR A 585 3.96 -17.05 11.35
CA THR A 585 5.17 -17.63 11.98
C THR A 585 4.85 -18.15 13.39
N ALA A 586 3.97 -17.44 14.15
CA ALA A 586 3.50 -17.93 15.45
C ALA A 586 2.69 -19.22 15.30
N ASN A 587 1.75 -19.25 14.34
CA ASN A 587 0.96 -20.42 14.05
C ASN A 587 1.84 -21.61 13.61
N ASP A 588 2.90 -21.36 12.84
CA ASP A 588 3.88 -22.40 12.44
C ASP A 588 4.64 -22.96 13.64
N ALA A 589 5.10 -22.11 14.56
CA ALA A 589 5.80 -22.51 15.78
C ALA A 589 4.89 -23.34 16.70
N LEU A 590 3.71 -22.82 17.02
CA LEU A 590 2.74 -23.47 17.89
C LEU A 590 2.22 -24.80 17.32
N TRP A 591 1.94 -24.83 16.02
CA TRP A 591 1.56 -26.07 15.32
C TRP A 591 2.70 -27.10 15.35
N SER A 592 3.94 -26.66 15.26
CA SER A 592 5.12 -27.52 15.34
C SER A 592 5.40 -28.02 16.76
N GLY A 593 4.69 -27.52 17.77
CA GLY A 593 4.86 -27.87 19.18
C GLY A 593 5.98 -27.10 19.87
N LEU A 594 6.44 -25.98 19.28
CA LEU A 594 7.41 -25.09 19.86
C LEU A 594 6.67 -24.01 20.68
N PRO A 595 6.94 -23.86 22.00
CA PRO A 595 6.42 -22.74 22.77
C PRO A 595 6.89 -21.39 22.20
N LEU A 596 5.98 -20.41 22.19
CA LEU A 596 6.24 -19.06 21.75
C LEU A 596 6.03 -18.10 22.91
N LEU A 597 7.03 -17.30 23.25
CA LEU A 597 6.93 -16.23 24.24
C LEU A 597 6.70 -14.92 23.51
N THR A 598 5.63 -14.19 23.85
CA THR A 598 5.25 -12.92 23.21
C THR A 598 5.17 -11.78 24.20
N LEU A 599 5.41 -10.55 23.71
CA LEU A 599 5.20 -9.29 24.42
C LEU A 599 3.96 -8.60 23.84
N VAL A 600 2.99 -8.29 24.69
CA VAL A 600 1.73 -7.62 24.33
C VAL A 600 1.91 -6.11 24.40
N GLY A 601 1.45 -5.43 23.34
CA GLY A 601 1.35 -3.98 23.29
C GLY A 601 -0.08 -3.47 23.16
N LYS A 602 -0.21 -2.30 22.54
CA LYS A 602 -1.48 -1.57 22.37
C LYS A 602 -2.06 -1.74 20.96
N SER A 603 -1.19 -1.85 19.95
CA SER A 603 -1.60 -1.91 18.55
C SER A 603 -2.10 -3.30 18.15
N PHE A 604 -2.87 -3.39 17.07
CA PHE A 604 -3.35 -4.65 16.51
C PHE A 604 -2.21 -5.66 16.35
N VAL A 605 -1.13 -5.23 15.69
CA VAL A 605 -0.02 -6.12 15.33
C VAL A 605 0.82 -6.56 16.52
N SER A 606 0.78 -5.86 17.66
CA SER A 606 1.48 -6.22 18.89
C SER A 606 0.68 -7.14 19.81
N ARG A 607 -0.48 -7.64 19.34
CA ARG A 607 -1.40 -8.46 20.13
C ARG A 607 -1.74 -9.80 19.48
N VAL A 608 -1.28 -10.00 18.23
CA VAL A 608 -1.59 -11.19 17.43
C VAL A 608 -1.00 -12.47 18.06
N GLY A 609 0.23 -12.40 18.61
CA GLY A 609 0.86 -13.51 19.32
C GLY A 609 0.08 -13.93 20.56
N ALA A 610 -0.39 -12.94 21.33
CA ALA A 610 -1.20 -13.18 22.52
C ALA A 610 -2.59 -13.75 22.20
N SER A 611 -3.22 -13.32 21.10
CA SER A 611 -4.46 -13.90 20.60
C SER A 611 -4.32 -15.41 20.37
N ALA A 612 -3.29 -15.83 19.65
CA ALA A 612 -3.03 -17.25 19.40
C ALA A 612 -2.78 -18.04 20.71
N LEU A 613 -2.07 -17.46 21.67
CA LEU A 613 -1.77 -18.09 22.95
C LEU A 613 -3.01 -18.20 23.85
N ASN A 614 -3.89 -17.18 23.86
CA ASN A 614 -5.14 -17.22 24.60
C ASN A 614 -6.07 -18.31 24.06
N VAL A 615 -6.22 -18.40 22.74
CA VAL A 615 -7.01 -19.45 22.07
C VAL A 615 -6.44 -20.84 22.38
N LEU A 616 -5.12 -20.95 22.58
CA LEU A 616 -4.46 -22.20 23.00
C LEU A 616 -4.41 -22.38 24.52
N GLN A 617 -4.98 -21.48 25.31
CA GLN A 617 -4.98 -21.51 26.78
C GLN A 617 -3.56 -21.59 27.37
N LEU A 618 -2.63 -20.81 26.83
CA LEU A 618 -1.21 -20.70 27.26
C LEU A 618 -0.88 -19.27 27.73
N PRO A 619 -1.65 -18.69 28.67
CA PRO A 619 -1.43 -17.31 29.13
C PRO A 619 -0.05 -17.11 29.79
N GLU A 620 0.56 -18.16 30.33
CA GLU A 620 1.88 -18.17 30.94
C GLU A 620 3.03 -17.82 29.97
N LEU A 621 2.74 -17.76 28.67
CA LEU A 621 3.68 -17.35 27.60
C LEU A 621 3.41 -15.93 27.08
N ILE A 622 2.52 -15.18 27.75
CA ILE A 622 2.19 -13.80 27.42
C ILE A 622 2.84 -12.89 28.46
N SER A 623 3.66 -11.95 28.01
CA SER A 623 4.31 -10.93 28.86
C SER A 623 3.72 -9.55 28.58
N TYR A 624 3.61 -8.72 29.60
CA TYR A 624 3.01 -7.38 29.54
C TYR A 624 4.04 -6.26 29.70
N SER A 625 5.30 -6.61 29.95
CA SER A 625 6.44 -5.70 29.98
C SER A 625 7.68 -6.36 29.41
N GLN A 626 8.61 -5.56 28.93
CA GLN A 626 9.88 -6.05 28.40
C GLN A 626 10.71 -6.77 29.47
N ALA A 627 10.65 -6.30 30.71
CA ALA A 627 11.33 -6.94 31.85
C ALA A 627 10.71 -8.32 32.17
N GLU A 628 9.39 -8.45 32.12
CA GLU A 628 8.70 -9.73 32.29
C GLU A 628 9.06 -10.70 31.17
N TYR A 629 9.05 -10.23 29.91
CA TYR A 629 9.45 -11.03 28.74
C TYR A 629 10.88 -11.56 28.90
N GLU A 630 11.82 -10.72 29.28
CA GLU A 630 13.22 -11.09 29.53
C GLU A 630 13.33 -12.12 30.63
N SER A 631 12.75 -11.83 31.81
CA SER A 631 12.78 -12.71 32.96
C SER A 631 12.17 -14.08 32.66
N ARG A 632 11.04 -14.09 31.96
CA ARG A 632 10.34 -15.33 31.58
C ARG A 632 11.14 -16.19 30.60
N ALA A 633 11.81 -15.56 29.60
CA ALA A 633 12.69 -16.26 28.67
C ALA A 633 13.85 -16.95 29.42
N ILE A 634 14.50 -16.22 30.34
CA ILE A 634 15.61 -16.74 31.16
C ILE A 634 15.15 -17.87 32.10
N GLU A 635 14.00 -17.71 32.75
CA GLU A 635 13.42 -18.71 33.63
C GLU A 635 13.14 -20.03 32.88
N LEU A 636 12.48 -19.94 31.71
CA LEU A 636 12.15 -21.10 30.89
C LEU A 636 13.40 -21.81 30.38
N ALA A 637 14.45 -21.08 30.06
CA ALA A 637 15.71 -21.67 29.62
C ALA A 637 16.47 -22.37 30.74
N LYS A 638 16.34 -21.89 31.99
CA LYS A 638 16.99 -22.49 33.19
C LYS A 638 16.13 -23.55 33.89
N SER A 639 14.86 -23.73 33.48
CA SER A 639 13.91 -24.67 34.09
C SER A 639 13.33 -25.68 33.07
N PRO A 640 14.09 -26.75 32.73
CA PRO A 640 13.65 -27.75 31.76
C PRO A 640 12.29 -28.37 32.09
N ALA A 641 11.99 -28.55 33.39
CA ALA A 641 10.73 -29.14 33.85
C ALA A 641 9.51 -28.26 33.47
N GLN A 642 9.62 -26.93 33.64
CA GLN A 642 8.55 -25.99 33.22
C GLN A 642 8.35 -26.01 31.71
N LEU A 643 9.44 -25.96 30.94
CA LEU A 643 9.36 -25.99 29.49
C LEU A 643 8.70 -27.28 28.96
N VAL A 644 9.04 -28.44 29.56
CA VAL A 644 8.41 -29.74 29.25
C VAL A 644 6.93 -29.73 29.59
N ALA A 645 6.53 -29.14 30.73
CA ALA A 645 5.12 -29.01 31.11
C ALA A 645 4.34 -28.14 30.11
N ILE A 646 4.90 -27.00 29.70
CA ILE A 646 4.31 -26.12 28.67
C ILE A 646 4.19 -26.83 27.32
N ARG A 647 5.21 -27.56 26.90
CA ARG A 647 5.16 -28.34 25.63
C ARG A 647 4.07 -29.40 25.67
N LYS A 648 3.90 -30.11 26.81
CA LYS A 648 2.80 -31.07 27.00
C LYS A 648 1.43 -30.40 26.92
N LYS A 649 1.27 -29.24 27.59
CA LYS A 649 0.03 -28.46 27.56
C LYS A 649 -0.28 -27.97 26.15
N LEU A 650 0.71 -27.41 25.42
CA LEU A 650 0.57 -27.02 24.02
C LEU A 650 0.14 -28.21 23.14
N GLN A 651 0.76 -29.38 23.31
CA GLN A 651 0.42 -30.58 22.55
C GLN A 651 -1.02 -31.06 22.80
N ALA A 652 -1.48 -31.00 24.04
CA ALA A 652 -2.84 -31.36 24.41
C ALA A 652 -3.88 -30.37 23.86
N ASN A 653 -3.62 -29.08 23.99
CA ASN A 653 -4.55 -28.04 23.59
C ASN A 653 -4.63 -27.86 22.07
N ARG A 654 -3.51 -28.10 21.36
CA ARG A 654 -3.45 -27.99 19.90
C ARG A 654 -4.51 -28.82 19.17
N THR A 655 -4.84 -30.00 19.67
CA THR A 655 -5.81 -30.91 19.03
C THR A 655 -7.27 -30.51 19.29
N ARG A 656 -7.52 -29.55 20.19
CA ARG A 656 -8.87 -29.14 20.61
C ARG A 656 -9.16 -27.66 20.33
N SER A 657 -8.12 -26.88 20.01
CA SER A 657 -8.21 -25.44 19.83
C SER A 657 -8.80 -25.06 18.49
N PRO A 658 -9.69 -24.06 18.44
CA PRO A 658 -10.18 -23.46 17.20
C PRO A 658 -9.05 -22.97 16.29
N LEU A 659 -7.90 -22.56 16.83
CA LEU A 659 -6.74 -22.11 16.06
C LEU A 659 -6.31 -23.13 15.00
N PHE A 660 -6.54 -24.45 15.24
CA PHE A 660 -6.19 -25.52 14.32
C PHE A 660 -7.42 -26.32 13.84
N ASP A 661 -8.61 -25.74 13.99
CA ASP A 661 -9.88 -26.28 13.46
C ASP A 661 -10.55 -25.28 12.51
N PRO A 662 -10.13 -25.25 11.23
CA PRO A 662 -10.71 -24.34 10.23
C PRO A 662 -12.23 -24.52 10.06
N LYS A 663 -12.75 -25.73 10.21
CA LYS A 663 -14.19 -25.99 10.08
C LYS A 663 -14.98 -25.29 11.17
N HIS A 664 -14.44 -25.25 12.37
CA HIS A 664 -15.07 -24.58 13.51
C HIS A 664 -15.01 -23.05 13.31
N VAL A 665 -13.82 -22.51 12.96
CA VAL A 665 -13.68 -21.07 12.70
C VAL A 665 -14.54 -20.62 11.53
N THR A 666 -14.70 -21.44 10.49
CA THR A 666 -15.59 -21.11 9.37
C THR A 666 -17.04 -20.91 9.81
N LYS A 667 -17.54 -21.70 10.76
CA LYS A 667 -18.91 -21.48 11.32
C LYS A 667 -19.03 -20.12 11.99
N TYR A 668 -18.01 -19.67 12.73
CA TYR A 668 -18.02 -18.33 13.33
C TYR A 668 -18.05 -17.24 12.25
N ILE A 669 -17.25 -17.39 11.21
CA ILE A 669 -17.23 -16.46 10.08
C ILE A 669 -18.58 -16.45 9.36
N GLU A 670 -19.20 -17.60 9.13
CA GLU A 670 -20.53 -17.72 8.53
C GLU A 670 -21.61 -17.04 9.38
N SER A 671 -21.56 -17.23 10.70
CA SER A 671 -22.47 -16.56 11.62
C SER A 671 -22.32 -15.05 11.58
N ALA A 672 -21.05 -14.56 11.44
CA ALA A 672 -20.78 -13.15 11.25
C ALA A 672 -21.37 -12.62 9.93
N TYR A 673 -21.19 -13.33 8.83
CA TYR A 673 -21.73 -12.93 7.53
C TYR A 673 -23.26 -12.91 7.51
N ILE A 674 -23.91 -13.88 8.17
CA ILE A 674 -25.38 -13.89 8.31
C ILE A 674 -25.85 -12.63 9.05
N LYS A 675 -25.25 -12.31 10.22
CA LYS A 675 -25.60 -11.12 11.00
C LYS A 675 -25.36 -9.82 10.20
N MET A 676 -24.23 -9.67 9.53
CA MET A 676 -23.95 -8.51 8.68
C MET A 676 -24.98 -8.37 7.56
N HIS A 677 -25.35 -9.48 6.91
CA HIS A 677 -26.33 -9.48 5.84
C HIS A 677 -27.74 -9.12 6.38
N GLU A 678 -28.14 -9.64 7.53
CA GLU A 678 -29.39 -9.31 8.19
C GLU A 678 -29.48 -7.83 8.56
N HIS A 679 -28.40 -7.24 9.11
CA HIS A 679 -28.31 -5.81 9.40
C HIS A 679 -28.54 -4.97 8.14
N TYR A 680 -27.82 -5.27 7.05
CA TYR A 680 -28.02 -4.58 5.78
C TYR A 680 -29.45 -4.74 5.26
N ARG A 681 -30.01 -5.94 5.29
CA ARG A 681 -31.39 -6.22 4.82
C ARG A 681 -32.44 -5.45 5.63
N SER A 682 -32.22 -5.30 6.91
CA SER A 682 -33.08 -4.55 7.83
C SER A 682 -32.85 -3.03 7.75
N ALA A 683 -31.95 -2.55 6.89
CA ALA A 683 -31.55 -1.15 6.75
C ALA A 683 -31.01 -0.56 8.07
N LEU A 684 -30.41 -1.38 8.92
CA LEU A 684 -29.73 -0.96 10.13
C LEU A 684 -28.30 -0.53 9.81
N PRO A 685 -27.77 0.50 10.47
CA PRO A 685 -26.37 0.87 10.34
C PRO A 685 -25.46 -0.25 10.88
N PRO A 686 -24.21 -0.36 10.41
CA PRO A 686 -23.25 -1.28 11.00
C PRO A 686 -23.07 -1.03 12.51
N GLU A 687 -23.02 -2.12 13.29
CA GLU A 687 -22.71 -2.08 14.73
C GLU A 687 -21.68 -3.18 15.08
N HIS A 688 -21.08 -3.09 16.29
CA HIS A 688 -20.17 -4.15 16.73
C HIS A 688 -20.92 -5.47 16.91
N ILE A 689 -20.36 -6.56 16.41
CA ILE A 689 -20.96 -7.90 16.41
C ILE A 689 -20.10 -8.84 17.26
N TRP A 690 -20.73 -9.56 18.18
CA TRP A 690 -20.09 -10.63 18.95
C TRP A 690 -20.61 -11.98 18.49
N ILE A 691 -19.67 -12.86 18.13
CA ILE A 691 -19.97 -14.26 17.80
C ILE A 691 -19.62 -15.09 19.03
N ALA A 692 -20.60 -15.78 19.56
CA ALA A 692 -20.41 -16.69 20.70
C ALA A 692 -19.69 -17.98 20.26
N GLU A 693 -18.97 -18.59 21.17
CA GLU A 693 -18.59 -20.01 21.06
C GLU A 693 -19.85 -20.88 21.22
N ASP A 694 -20.09 -21.77 20.27
CA ASP A 694 -21.17 -22.77 20.33
C ASP A 694 -20.82 -23.92 21.29
#